data_d4ce06b10c43430fa6a223d96dea230c
#
_entry.id   d4ce06b10c43430fa6a223d96dea230c
#
_cell.length_a   1.000
_cell.length_b   1.000
_cell.length_c   1.000
_cell.angle_alpha   90.00
_cell.angle_beta   90.00
_cell.angle_gamma   90.00
#
_symmetry.space_group_name_H-M   'P 1'
#
loop_
_entity.id
_entity.type
_entity.pdbx_description
1 polymer ?
#
loop_
_entity_poly.entity_id
_entity_poly.type
_entity_poly.pdbx_seq_one_letter_code
_entity_poly.pdbx_strand_id
1 'polypeptide(L)'
;TYYPPTPVSVGDAATESETLAGRLIQAQGTVARVEEFAYSHEIDLVDSDGHLAQIYVDKLTEINMQSIQSGEIYTITGVLEVTDDNARIYPRIQADLAKVYPPVLEIAINAPVNIRVGEAFTVTLTVTNHTPNILHNIVITASLPDFDLGVLEISDGGEQAGKIITWILDELDGEGTAASVASVSYQAKVDTSEAAVRLEPVLVAAPGVDSAQSTALDLFIGEQIPVWAIQGEGASSAYAGERVTTSGLVTGVFPELEGFWIQTLETDYNPLTSDGLFVYTNTLTPEVLPGDEVQVSGVVNEYYSHTELEITSLEDIVVLGTARALPPAEELNPPADEAAALAYYESLEGMFVKVTALAIVVAPSNRYGEYTLVRAEHGIERLWRGDESGIAIVVDDGSSGTHDDRSTMAYAVNSGDQVTNLIGPLAYTYGQYKLEPVTTPALQAAQNDLAVLTPLADDEFSLMTWNVENLFDFTDPHPSSPDMPGIEAYRTQIAKVANTIVAAGLPTVVGLQEVENIGILEDIAEHESIAEYGYLPVLIEGTDSRYIDVGYLVRGDKAMILHEEQFPAPEGLTSRPPLLVQAQIGDMKISILNNHFTSMSGGEAATEPRRVAQAAWNASVMGEILTDDESGLLAVMGDLNSFYDAPPIDTLRDAGLVHVFEELPPEARYTYIYEGRSQVLDHILVTPALMERLTRVEILHVNADYALPAPDDTSPLHKSDHDPVVAVFSLTP
;
A
#
# COMPACT_ATOMS: atom_id res chain seq x y z
N THR A 1 7.99 12.67 -3.45
CA THR A 1 6.77 12.05 -4.00
C THR A 1 5.59 12.64 -3.25
N TYR A 2 4.63 13.24 -3.94
CA TYR A 2 3.41 13.77 -3.33
C TYR A 2 2.41 12.61 -3.28
N TYR A 3 2.21 12.02 -2.11
CA TYR A 3 1.09 11.11 -1.90
C TYR A 3 -0.16 11.97 -1.66
N PRO A 4 -1.22 11.84 -2.46
CA PRO A 4 -2.48 12.50 -2.17
C PRO A 4 -3.01 11.98 -0.82
N PRO A 5 -3.64 12.86 -0.02
CA PRO A 5 -4.27 12.42 1.22
C PRO A 5 -5.40 11.43 0.91
N THR A 6 -5.55 10.40 1.72
CA THR A 6 -6.66 9.44 1.61
C THR A 6 -7.96 10.15 2.05
N PRO A 7 -8.98 10.27 1.18
CA PRO A 7 -10.29 10.75 1.58
C PRO A 7 -10.94 9.76 2.56
N VAL A 8 -11.47 10.27 3.67
CA VAL A 8 -12.18 9.47 4.67
C VAL A 8 -13.38 10.23 5.19
N SER A 9 -14.43 9.54 5.63
CA SER A 9 -15.51 10.17 6.36
C SER A 9 -15.05 10.66 7.74
N VAL A 10 -15.76 11.60 8.35
CA VAL A 10 -15.50 12.01 9.74
C VAL A 10 -15.70 10.84 10.69
N GLY A 11 -16.68 9.98 10.40
CA GLY A 11 -16.95 8.76 11.14
C GLY A 11 -15.79 7.78 11.10
N ASP A 12 -15.22 7.52 9.93
CA ASP A 12 -14.07 6.62 9.76
C ASP A 12 -12.83 7.15 10.47
N ALA A 13 -12.54 8.45 10.33
CA ALA A 13 -11.45 9.09 11.07
C ALA A 13 -11.59 8.96 12.59
N ALA A 14 -12.82 8.86 13.10
CA ALA A 14 -13.12 8.73 14.52
C ALA A 14 -13.15 7.26 15.00
N THR A 15 -13.62 6.32 14.17
CA THR A 15 -13.91 4.93 14.56
C THR A 15 -12.91 3.90 14.04
N GLU A 16 -12.35 4.11 12.84
CA GLU A 16 -11.34 3.22 12.21
C GLU A 16 -9.91 3.72 12.43
N SER A 17 -9.73 4.38 13.55
CA SER A 17 -8.49 5.06 13.90
C SER A 17 -7.24 4.16 13.89
N GLU A 18 -7.35 2.87 14.19
CA GLU A 18 -6.19 1.97 14.22
C GLU A 18 -5.68 1.64 12.80
N THR A 19 -6.55 1.48 11.82
CA THR A 19 -6.18 1.16 10.43
C THR A 19 -5.67 2.39 9.66
N LEU A 20 -6.10 3.59 10.07
CA LEU A 20 -5.71 4.86 9.46
C LEU A 20 -4.59 5.58 10.23
N ALA A 21 -4.12 5.01 11.34
CA ALA A 21 -3.06 5.61 12.16
C ALA A 21 -1.77 5.83 11.35
N GLY A 22 -1.23 7.05 11.45
CA GLY A 22 -0.02 7.45 10.73
C GLY A 22 -0.20 7.81 9.26
N ARG A 23 -1.39 7.62 8.69
CA ARG A 23 -1.67 8.00 7.28
C ARG A 23 -2.00 9.48 7.16
N LEU A 24 -1.69 10.03 5.99
CA LEU A 24 -2.16 11.35 5.59
C LEU A 24 -3.59 11.19 5.06
N ILE A 25 -4.57 11.68 5.82
CA ILE A 25 -5.98 11.58 5.49
C ILE A 25 -6.58 12.94 5.17
N GLN A 26 -7.73 12.94 4.50
CA GLN A 26 -8.52 14.13 4.24
C GLN A 26 -9.97 13.88 4.66
N ALA A 27 -10.48 14.67 5.59
CA ALA A 27 -11.85 14.58 6.06
C ALA A 27 -12.58 15.91 5.85
N GLN A 28 -13.86 15.86 5.46
CA GLN A 28 -14.70 17.05 5.32
C GLN A 28 -15.84 17.02 6.33
N GLY A 29 -16.08 18.16 6.98
CA GLY A 29 -17.18 18.28 7.95
C GLY A 29 -17.42 19.73 8.36
N THR A 30 -18.40 19.91 9.23
CA THR A 30 -18.75 21.20 9.82
C THR A 30 -17.96 21.42 11.09
N VAL A 31 -17.34 22.58 11.23
CA VAL A 31 -16.66 23.00 12.46
C VAL A 31 -17.71 23.20 13.57
N ALA A 32 -17.74 22.31 14.54
CA ALA A 32 -18.64 22.43 15.69
C ALA A 32 -18.04 23.31 16.80
N ARG A 33 -16.73 23.22 17.05
CA ARG A 33 -16.00 23.93 18.09
C ARG A 33 -14.58 24.28 17.64
N VAL A 34 -14.10 25.43 18.07
CA VAL A 34 -12.69 25.82 18.01
C VAL A 34 -12.27 26.27 19.39
N GLU A 35 -11.24 25.68 19.96
CA GLU A 35 -10.71 26.01 21.29
C GLU A 35 -9.21 26.24 21.25
N GLU A 36 -8.74 27.24 22.01
CA GLU A 36 -7.33 27.57 22.08
C GLU A 36 -6.70 27.08 23.38
N PHE A 37 -5.59 26.37 23.28
CA PHE A 37 -4.78 25.88 24.41
C PHE A 37 -3.38 26.53 24.40
N ALA A 38 -2.57 26.23 25.40
CA ALA A 38 -1.24 26.81 25.53
C ALA A 38 -0.33 26.53 24.32
N TYR A 39 -0.40 25.31 23.77
CA TYR A 39 0.47 24.84 22.68
C TYR A 39 -0.26 24.47 21.39
N SER A 40 -1.60 24.45 21.40
CA SER A 40 -2.42 24.02 20.27
C SER A 40 -3.69 24.83 20.12
N HIS A 41 -4.35 24.66 18.98
CA HIS A 41 -5.77 24.87 18.80
C HIS A 41 -6.41 23.51 18.50
N GLU A 42 -7.59 23.28 19.04
CA GLU A 42 -8.38 22.07 18.78
C GLU A 42 -9.68 22.44 18.08
N ILE A 43 -10.00 21.70 17.01
CA ILE A 43 -11.25 21.87 16.25
C ILE A 43 -12.01 20.55 16.35
N ASP A 44 -13.28 20.62 16.66
CA ASP A 44 -14.20 19.51 16.53
C ASP A 44 -14.88 19.62 15.15
N LEU A 45 -14.67 18.62 14.30
CA LEU A 45 -15.26 18.51 12.97
C LEU A 45 -16.38 17.46 13.03
N VAL A 46 -17.56 17.79 12.54
CA VAL A 46 -18.76 16.94 12.62
C VAL A 46 -19.33 16.73 11.23
N ASP A 47 -19.72 15.49 10.88
CA ASP A 47 -20.43 15.17 9.64
C ASP A 47 -21.97 15.28 9.78
N SER A 48 -22.69 14.97 8.70
CA SER A 48 -24.16 14.99 8.67
C SER A 48 -24.80 13.97 9.61
N ASP A 49 -24.10 12.89 9.94
CA ASP A 49 -24.59 11.81 10.78
C ASP A 49 -24.27 12.02 12.25
N GLY A 50 -23.53 13.11 12.56
CA GLY A 50 -23.17 13.52 13.91
C GLY A 50 -21.91 12.86 14.45
N HIS A 51 -21.13 12.21 13.61
CA HIS A 51 -19.81 11.71 14.01
C HIS A 51 -18.84 12.88 14.19
N LEU A 52 -17.91 12.73 15.13
CA LEU A 52 -17.00 13.79 15.53
C LEU A 52 -15.54 13.32 15.35
N ALA A 53 -14.74 14.06 14.55
CA ALA A 53 -13.29 13.93 14.50
C ALA A 53 -12.63 15.14 15.17
N GLN A 54 -11.58 14.89 15.96
CA GLN A 54 -10.82 15.94 16.62
C GLN A 54 -9.60 16.31 15.76
N ILE A 55 -9.43 17.60 15.51
CA ILE A 55 -8.31 18.17 14.78
C ILE A 55 -7.38 18.87 15.77
N TYR A 56 -6.13 18.51 15.78
CA TYR A 56 -5.11 19.12 16.64
C TYR A 56 -4.16 19.97 15.81
N VAL A 57 -4.22 21.28 15.96
CA VAL A 57 -3.35 22.23 15.25
C VAL A 57 -2.25 22.69 16.21
N ASP A 58 -1.05 22.19 16.06
CA ASP A 58 0.12 22.63 16.83
C ASP A 58 0.45 24.09 16.46
N LYS A 59 0.67 24.93 17.47
CA LYS A 59 1.04 26.35 17.28
C LYS A 59 2.39 26.53 16.58
N LEU A 60 3.26 25.51 16.61
CA LEU A 60 4.52 25.50 15.87
C LEU A 60 4.34 25.44 14.36
N THR A 61 3.20 25.01 13.87
CA THR A 61 2.87 24.99 12.42
C THR A 61 2.62 26.39 11.84
N GLU A 62 2.46 27.40 12.70
CA GLU A 62 2.12 28.79 12.34
C GLU A 62 0.82 28.92 11.50
N ILE A 63 -0.08 27.92 11.56
CA ILE A 63 -1.38 27.94 10.88
C ILE A 63 -2.24 29.06 11.49
N ASN A 64 -2.78 29.94 10.63
CA ASN A 64 -3.64 31.04 11.06
C ASN A 64 -5.07 30.54 11.32
N MET A 65 -5.47 30.53 12.59
CA MET A 65 -6.78 30.07 13.05
C MET A 65 -7.87 31.16 13.06
N GLN A 66 -7.53 32.44 12.82
CA GLN A 66 -8.46 33.56 12.97
C GLN A 66 -9.67 33.51 12.02
N SER A 67 -9.54 32.79 10.90
CA SER A 67 -10.61 32.67 9.89
C SER A 67 -11.54 31.48 10.09
N ILE A 68 -11.25 30.60 11.05
CA ILE A 68 -12.03 29.37 11.27
C ILE A 68 -13.09 29.63 12.34
N GLN A 69 -14.37 29.46 11.97
CA GLN A 69 -15.50 29.70 12.87
C GLN A 69 -16.42 28.48 12.93
N SER A 70 -17.08 28.31 14.08
CA SER A 70 -18.13 27.30 14.23
C SER A 70 -19.26 27.53 13.23
N GLY A 71 -19.76 26.44 12.64
CA GLY A 71 -20.80 26.44 11.61
C GLY A 71 -20.25 26.48 10.16
N GLU A 72 -18.96 26.68 9.97
CA GLU A 72 -18.34 26.65 8.63
C GLU A 72 -17.90 25.25 8.25
N ILE A 73 -17.93 24.92 6.95
CA ILE A 73 -17.49 23.62 6.43
C ILE A 73 -16.04 23.73 5.99
N TYR A 74 -15.24 22.79 6.43
CA TYR A 74 -13.84 22.67 6.04
C TYR A 74 -13.51 21.25 5.57
N THR A 75 -12.65 21.17 4.55
CA THR A 75 -11.88 19.98 4.23
C THR A 75 -10.56 20.09 4.96
N ILE A 76 -10.27 19.15 5.83
CA ILE A 76 -9.07 19.11 6.67
C ILE A 76 -8.19 17.96 6.19
N THR A 77 -6.96 18.27 5.82
CA THR A 77 -5.92 17.29 5.48
C THR A 77 -4.94 17.21 6.63
N GLY A 78 -4.54 16.03 7.07
CA GLY A 78 -3.56 15.90 8.15
C GLY A 78 -3.21 14.45 8.44
N VAL A 79 -2.15 14.24 9.20
CA VAL A 79 -1.77 12.90 9.67
C VAL A 79 -2.70 12.50 10.81
N LEU A 80 -3.28 11.31 10.72
CA LEU A 80 -4.11 10.77 11.80
C LEU A 80 -3.22 10.14 12.87
N GLU A 81 -3.22 10.68 14.06
CA GLU A 81 -2.59 10.09 15.23
C GLU A 81 -3.63 9.41 16.11
N VAL A 82 -3.33 8.19 16.53
CA VAL A 82 -4.18 7.41 17.42
C VAL A 82 -3.43 7.14 18.71
N THR A 83 -4.06 7.48 19.82
CA THR A 83 -3.60 7.14 21.17
C THR A 83 -4.68 6.31 21.85
N ASP A 84 -4.35 5.60 22.95
CA ASP A 84 -5.25 4.66 23.66
C ASP A 84 -6.69 5.17 23.92
N ASP A 85 -6.89 6.50 23.90
CA ASP A 85 -8.20 7.11 24.19
C ASP A 85 -8.71 8.10 23.12
N ASN A 86 -7.93 8.45 22.09
CA ASN A 86 -8.32 9.50 21.12
C ASN A 86 -7.65 9.35 19.75
N ALA A 87 -8.44 9.58 18.70
CA ALA A 87 -7.93 9.79 17.32
C ALA A 87 -7.93 11.30 17.01
N ARG A 88 -6.83 11.82 16.47
CA ARG A 88 -6.66 13.24 16.14
C ARG A 88 -6.02 13.41 14.77
N ILE A 89 -6.55 14.34 13.98
CA ILE A 89 -5.96 14.73 12.69
C ILE A 89 -5.03 15.93 12.94
N TYR A 90 -3.79 15.83 12.46
CA TYR A 90 -2.73 16.85 12.62
C TYR A 90 -2.46 17.55 11.27
N PRO A 91 -3.04 18.73 11.00
CA PRO A 91 -2.70 19.54 9.84
C PRO A 91 -1.26 20.05 9.95
N ARG A 92 -0.57 20.13 8.81
CA ARG A 92 0.87 20.45 8.73
C ARG A 92 1.10 21.90 8.29
N ILE A 93 0.25 22.43 7.43
CA ILE A 93 0.38 23.75 6.78
C ILE A 93 -0.99 24.40 6.62
N GLN A 94 -1.02 25.70 6.33
CA GLN A 94 -2.27 26.46 6.14
C GLN A 94 -3.19 25.87 5.05
N ALA A 95 -2.62 25.30 3.99
CA ALA A 95 -3.40 24.71 2.91
C ALA A 95 -4.11 23.41 3.29
N ASP A 96 -3.71 22.78 4.40
CA ASP A 96 -4.36 21.59 4.94
C ASP A 96 -5.75 21.93 5.60
N LEU A 97 -6.08 23.21 5.76
CA LEU A 97 -7.39 23.68 6.25
C LEU A 97 -8.05 24.47 5.12
N ALA A 98 -8.77 23.80 4.25
CA ALA A 98 -9.46 24.39 3.12
C ALA A 98 -10.93 24.62 3.44
N LYS A 99 -11.38 25.88 3.44
CA LYS A 99 -12.78 26.23 3.63
C LYS A 99 -13.58 25.83 2.38
N VAL A 100 -14.66 25.08 2.62
CA VAL A 100 -15.62 24.72 1.58
C VAL A 100 -16.74 25.77 1.59
N TYR A 101 -16.94 26.39 0.45
CA TYR A 101 -18.07 27.30 0.24
C TYR A 101 -19.18 26.46 -0.40
N PRO A 102 -20.37 26.36 0.23
CA PRO A 102 -21.51 25.71 -0.41
C PRO A 102 -21.84 26.45 -1.73
N PRO A 103 -22.30 25.74 -2.75
CA PRO A 103 -22.76 26.38 -3.96
C PRO A 103 -23.86 27.39 -3.64
N VAL A 104 -23.87 28.51 -4.35
CA VAL A 104 -24.88 29.56 -4.15
C VAL A 104 -26.29 29.07 -4.43
N LEU A 105 -26.42 28.27 -5.51
CA LEU A 105 -27.59 27.49 -5.88
C LEU A 105 -27.18 26.03 -6.02
N GLU A 106 -28.06 25.14 -5.62
CA GLU A 106 -27.93 23.72 -5.83
C GLU A 106 -29.17 23.17 -6.53
N ILE A 107 -28.99 22.16 -7.38
CA ILE A 107 -30.11 21.44 -7.99
C ILE A 107 -29.82 19.93 -7.94
N ALA A 108 -30.78 19.16 -7.49
CA ALA A 108 -30.75 17.71 -7.45
C ALA A 108 -31.88 17.11 -8.28
N ILE A 109 -31.58 15.96 -8.93
CA ILE A 109 -32.56 15.13 -9.64
C ILE A 109 -32.87 13.94 -8.72
N ASN A 110 -34.17 13.64 -8.55
CA ASN A 110 -34.65 12.44 -7.88
C ASN A 110 -35.66 11.74 -8.77
N ALA A 111 -35.44 10.44 -9.02
CA ALA A 111 -36.35 9.56 -9.75
C ALA A 111 -36.18 8.12 -9.28
N PRO A 112 -37.14 7.20 -9.52
CA PRO A 112 -36.93 5.77 -9.27
C PRO A 112 -35.77 5.26 -10.12
N VAL A 113 -34.79 4.62 -9.47
CA VAL A 113 -33.60 4.07 -10.16
C VAL A 113 -33.99 2.97 -11.13
N ASN A 114 -34.99 2.14 -10.76
CA ASN A 114 -35.53 1.10 -11.62
C ASN A 114 -36.90 1.51 -12.14
N ILE A 115 -37.10 1.45 -13.46
CA ILE A 115 -38.34 1.78 -14.16
C ILE A 115 -38.74 0.62 -15.06
N ARG A 116 -40.04 0.53 -15.34
CA ARG A 116 -40.55 -0.49 -16.26
C ARG A 116 -41.06 0.13 -17.57
N VAL A 117 -40.81 -0.57 -18.66
CA VAL A 117 -41.32 -0.15 -19.98
C VAL A 117 -42.83 0.08 -19.92
N GLY A 118 -43.27 1.24 -20.37
CA GLY A 118 -44.68 1.63 -20.42
C GLY A 118 -45.30 2.06 -19.10
N GLU A 119 -44.64 1.89 -17.95
CA GLU A 119 -45.11 2.44 -16.66
C GLU A 119 -44.71 3.90 -16.51
N ALA A 120 -45.57 4.67 -15.84
CA ALA A 120 -45.28 6.08 -15.55
C ALA A 120 -44.45 6.21 -14.29
N PHE A 121 -43.40 7.02 -14.33
CA PHE A 121 -42.57 7.38 -13.18
C PHE A 121 -42.45 8.89 -13.09
N THR A 122 -42.08 9.40 -11.89
CA THR A 122 -41.94 10.83 -11.64
C THR A 122 -40.47 11.20 -11.45
N VAL A 123 -40.03 12.24 -12.17
CA VAL A 123 -38.76 12.87 -11.96
C VAL A 123 -39.00 14.16 -11.19
N THR A 124 -38.36 14.32 -10.04
CA THR A 124 -38.44 15.50 -9.17
C THR A 124 -37.13 16.25 -9.18
N LEU A 125 -37.20 17.54 -9.43
CA LEU A 125 -36.07 18.47 -9.43
C LEU A 125 -36.17 19.35 -8.19
N THR A 126 -35.18 19.29 -7.32
CA THR A 126 -35.16 20.09 -6.08
C THR A 126 -34.07 21.14 -6.17
N VAL A 127 -34.45 22.41 -6.02
CA VAL A 127 -33.55 23.56 -6.03
C VAL A 127 -33.41 24.12 -4.64
N THR A 128 -32.19 24.37 -4.20
CA THR A 128 -31.88 24.97 -2.91
C THR A 128 -31.10 26.26 -3.08
N ASN A 129 -31.55 27.32 -2.37
CA ASN A 129 -30.86 28.61 -2.30
C ASN A 129 -30.02 28.65 -1.00
N HIS A 130 -28.72 28.62 -1.13
CA HIS A 130 -27.76 28.72 -0.01
C HIS A 130 -27.32 30.16 0.28
N THR A 131 -27.92 31.16 -0.38
CA THR A 131 -27.63 32.56 -0.04
C THR A 131 -28.54 33.08 1.05
N PRO A 132 -28.16 34.10 1.83
CA PRO A 132 -29.03 34.71 2.82
C PRO A 132 -30.12 35.58 2.19
N ASN A 133 -30.10 35.78 0.85
CA ASN A 133 -31.02 36.70 0.16
C ASN A 133 -32.08 35.92 -0.64
N ILE A 134 -33.24 36.55 -0.81
CA ILE A 134 -34.28 36.03 -1.71
C ILE A 134 -33.78 36.11 -3.15
N LEU A 135 -33.88 35.03 -3.88
CA LEU A 135 -33.63 34.98 -5.34
C LEU A 135 -34.95 35.09 -6.08
N HIS A 136 -34.96 35.77 -7.21
CA HIS A 136 -36.16 35.97 -8.04
C HIS A 136 -35.90 35.47 -9.48
N ASN A 137 -36.98 35.07 -10.15
CA ASN A 137 -36.91 34.59 -11.55
C ASN A 137 -35.91 33.46 -11.75
N ILE A 138 -36.01 32.42 -10.92
CA ILE A 138 -35.16 31.23 -10.98
C ILE A 138 -35.65 30.37 -12.16
N VAL A 139 -34.77 30.09 -13.11
CA VAL A 139 -35.06 29.29 -14.30
C VAL A 139 -34.42 27.92 -14.14
N ILE A 140 -35.25 26.86 -14.20
CA ILE A 140 -34.81 25.46 -14.21
C ILE A 140 -34.99 24.95 -15.63
N THR A 141 -33.95 24.33 -16.18
CA THR A 141 -33.95 23.80 -17.55
C THR A 141 -33.52 22.34 -17.54
N ALA A 142 -34.42 21.42 -17.87
CA ALA A 142 -34.16 20.01 -18.02
C ALA A 142 -34.15 19.65 -19.53
N SER A 143 -33.06 19.02 -19.95
CA SER A 143 -32.92 18.44 -21.31
C SER A 143 -33.40 17.00 -21.30
N LEU A 144 -34.35 16.67 -22.19
CA LEU A 144 -34.81 15.30 -22.37
C LEU A 144 -33.83 14.55 -23.28
N PRO A 145 -33.53 13.30 -22.97
CA PRO A 145 -32.59 12.48 -23.74
C PRO A 145 -33.06 12.19 -25.19
N ASP A 146 -32.15 11.63 -25.99
CA ASP A 146 -32.38 11.41 -27.43
C ASP A 146 -33.23 10.15 -27.77
N PHE A 147 -33.61 9.38 -26.75
CA PHE A 147 -34.51 8.20 -26.93
C PHE A 147 -35.95 8.53 -26.58
N ASP A 148 -36.87 7.56 -26.80
CA ASP A 148 -38.30 7.73 -26.62
C ASP A 148 -38.73 7.82 -25.14
N LEU A 149 -38.42 8.98 -24.47
CA LEU A 149 -38.99 9.37 -23.20
C LEU A 149 -40.27 10.20 -23.47
N GLY A 150 -41.40 9.60 -23.24
CA GLY A 150 -42.69 10.27 -23.36
C GLY A 150 -43.05 11.04 -22.10
N VAL A 151 -43.02 12.38 -22.11
CA VAL A 151 -43.51 13.20 -20.99
C VAL A 151 -45.06 13.15 -20.97
N LEU A 152 -45.61 12.86 -19.79
CA LEU A 152 -47.04 12.72 -19.56
C LEU A 152 -47.68 13.93 -18.90
N GLU A 153 -47.01 14.48 -17.89
CA GLU A 153 -47.48 15.59 -17.09
C GLU A 153 -46.28 16.44 -16.60
N ILE A 154 -46.44 17.74 -16.48
CA ILE A 154 -45.42 18.67 -15.97
C ILE A 154 -46.06 19.50 -14.88
N SER A 155 -45.47 19.53 -13.68
CA SER A 155 -45.98 20.28 -12.53
C SER A 155 -45.62 21.78 -12.61
N ASP A 156 -46.22 22.56 -11.71
CA ASP A 156 -45.81 23.93 -11.33
C ASP A 156 -45.61 24.91 -12.48
N GLY A 157 -46.46 24.74 -13.52
CA GLY A 157 -46.45 25.63 -14.70
C GLY A 157 -45.23 25.50 -15.61
N GLY A 158 -44.52 24.38 -15.55
CA GLY A 158 -43.41 24.09 -16.47
C GLY A 158 -43.94 23.95 -17.92
N GLU A 159 -43.13 24.38 -18.86
CA GLU A 159 -43.45 24.33 -20.31
C GLU A 159 -42.42 23.50 -21.06
N GLN A 160 -42.94 22.58 -21.93
CA GLN A 160 -42.09 21.79 -22.81
C GLN A 160 -41.99 22.41 -24.19
N ALA A 161 -40.80 22.66 -24.69
CA ALA A 161 -40.52 23.08 -26.07
C ALA A 161 -39.50 22.12 -26.71
N GLY A 162 -39.98 21.20 -27.54
CA GLY A 162 -39.14 20.12 -28.09
C GLY A 162 -38.63 19.17 -27.01
N LYS A 163 -37.32 19.07 -26.89
CA LYS A 163 -36.65 18.24 -25.89
C LYS A 163 -36.21 19.00 -24.62
N ILE A 164 -36.77 20.19 -24.39
CA ILE A 164 -36.42 21.02 -23.21
C ILE A 164 -37.70 21.26 -22.44
N ILE A 165 -37.65 21.05 -21.10
CA ILE A 165 -38.65 21.51 -20.16
C ILE A 165 -38.08 22.65 -19.38
N THR A 166 -38.85 23.73 -19.23
CA THR A 166 -38.44 24.93 -18.51
C THR A 166 -39.46 25.26 -17.44
N TRP A 167 -39.03 25.54 -16.23
CA TRP A 167 -39.81 26.13 -15.13
C TRP A 167 -39.26 27.48 -14.77
N ILE A 168 -40.14 28.38 -14.32
CA ILE A 168 -39.76 29.69 -13.79
C ILE A 168 -40.39 29.80 -12.40
N LEU A 169 -39.57 29.83 -11.37
CA LEU A 169 -39.99 30.12 -10.00
C LEU A 169 -39.86 31.63 -9.79
N ASP A 170 -40.94 32.26 -9.29
CA ASP A 170 -40.97 33.72 -9.06
C ASP A 170 -39.93 34.13 -8.00
N GLU A 171 -39.86 33.37 -6.89
CA GLU A 171 -38.92 33.60 -5.80
C GLU A 171 -38.54 32.34 -5.06
N LEU A 172 -37.40 32.38 -4.39
CA LEU A 172 -36.85 31.33 -3.52
C LEU A 172 -36.20 32.08 -2.33
N ASP A 173 -36.70 31.84 -1.13
CA ASP A 173 -36.21 32.52 0.08
C ASP A 173 -34.73 32.22 0.34
N GLY A 174 -34.14 33.04 1.22
CA GLY A 174 -32.76 32.82 1.66
C GLY A 174 -32.63 31.64 2.60
N GLU A 175 -31.38 31.16 2.73
CA GLU A 175 -31.00 30.01 3.56
C GLU A 175 -31.61 30.09 5.00
N GLY A 176 -31.97 28.92 5.52
CA GLY A 176 -32.54 28.76 6.89
C GLY A 176 -34.04 28.91 6.97
N THR A 177 -34.75 29.12 5.86
CA THR A 177 -36.21 29.11 5.81
C THR A 177 -36.71 27.85 5.09
N ALA A 178 -37.93 27.42 5.36
CA ALA A 178 -38.54 26.29 4.63
C ALA A 178 -38.78 26.62 3.14
N ALA A 179 -38.87 27.91 2.79
CA ALA A 179 -39.04 28.37 1.42
C ALA A 179 -37.72 28.64 0.69
N SER A 180 -36.55 28.28 1.29
CA SER A 180 -35.24 28.26 0.57
C SER A 180 -35.08 27.03 -0.33
N VAL A 181 -36.02 26.08 -0.26
CA VAL A 181 -36.06 24.87 -1.10
C VAL A 181 -37.38 24.84 -1.86
N ALA A 182 -37.30 24.57 -3.16
CA ALA A 182 -38.48 24.35 -3.98
C ALA A 182 -38.27 23.11 -4.88
N SER A 183 -39.36 22.38 -5.14
CA SER A 183 -39.31 21.23 -6.02
C SER A 183 -40.31 21.40 -7.16
N VAL A 184 -39.90 21.02 -8.37
CA VAL A 184 -40.77 20.90 -9.53
C VAL A 184 -40.64 19.47 -10.06
N SER A 185 -41.61 19.00 -10.83
CA SER A 185 -41.57 17.62 -11.33
C SER A 185 -42.20 17.45 -12.72
N TYR A 186 -41.85 16.33 -13.35
CA TYR A 186 -42.58 15.85 -14.49
C TYR A 186 -42.77 14.33 -14.41
N GLN A 187 -43.89 13.86 -14.94
CA GLN A 187 -44.13 12.42 -15.16
C GLN A 187 -43.71 12.03 -16.56
N ALA A 188 -43.01 10.91 -16.63
CA ALA A 188 -42.60 10.36 -17.90
C ALA A 188 -42.86 8.84 -17.96
N LYS A 189 -42.77 8.31 -19.16
CA LYS A 189 -42.69 6.86 -19.39
C LYS A 189 -41.65 6.58 -20.45
N VAL A 190 -41.06 5.42 -20.38
CA VAL A 190 -40.09 4.93 -21.37
C VAL A 190 -40.74 3.85 -22.23
N ASP A 191 -40.48 3.94 -23.53
CA ASP A 191 -40.95 2.91 -24.52
C ASP A 191 -39.73 2.53 -25.38
N THR A 192 -38.73 1.93 -24.75
CA THR A 192 -37.46 1.53 -25.39
C THR A 192 -37.08 0.11 -24.96
N SER A 193 -36.25 -0.56 -25.77
CA SER A 193 -35.63 -1.84 -25.44
C SER A 193 -34.21 -1.68 -24.84
N GLU A 194 -33.73 -0.45 -24.63
CA GLU A 194 -32.48 -0.19 -23.98
C GLU A 194 -32.51 -0.66 -22.51
N ALA A 195 -31.36 -1.10 -21.96
CA ALA A 195 -31.29 -1.56 -20.59
C ALA A 195 -31.23 -0.41 -19.56
N ALA A 196 -30.81 0.77 -19.99
CA ALA A 196 -30.71 1.97 -19.16
C ALA A 196 -31.06 3.23 -19.94
N VAL A 197 -31.43 4.26 -19.22
CA VAL A 197 -31.82 5.57 -19.73
C VAL A 197 -31.11 6.64 -18.89
N ARG A 198 -30.29 7.48 -19.52
CA ARG A 198 -29.61 8.58 -18.85
C ARG A 198 -30.43 9.87 -18.90
N LEU A 199 -30.75 10.41 -17.73
CA LEU A 199 -31.26 11.78 -17.59
C LEU A 199 -30.08 12.74 -17.57
N GLU A 200 -30.07 13.66 -18.54
CA GLU A 200 -29.02 14.67 -18.63
C GLU A 200 -29.03 15.64 -17.46
N PRO A 201 -27.88 16.23 -17.10
CA PRO A 201 -27.80 17.22 -16.04
C PRO A 201 -28.77 18.36 -16.24
N VAL A 202 -29.46 18.76 -15.17
CA VAL A 202 -30.44 19.87 -15.16
C VAL A 202 -29.72 21.15 -14.74
N LEU A 203 -29.96 22.22 -15.49
CA LEU A 203 -29.40 23.55 -15.21
C LEU A 203 -30.40 24.38 -14.38
N VAL A 204 -29.89 25.07 -13.34
CA VAL A 204 -30.61 26.12 -12.64
C VAL A 204 -29.83 27.44 -12.72
N ALA A 205 -30.54 28.53 -13.00
CA ALA A 205 -29.97 29.86 -13.09
C ALA A 205 -30.90 30.90 -12.47
N ALA A 206 -30.31 31.92 -11.83
CA ALA A 206 -31.02 33.09 -11.33
C ALA A 206 -30.21 34.38 -11.60
N PRO A 207 -30.86 35.53 -11.78
CA PRO A 207 -30.15 36.77 -12.00
C PRO A 207 -29.22 37.16 -10.86
N GLY A 208 -27.96 37.45 -11.15
CA GLY A 208 -26.99 37.98 -10.19
C GLY A 208 -26.25 36.90 -9.37
N VAL A 209 -26.48 35.63 -9.64
CA VAL A 209 -25.75 34.50 -9.04
C VAL A 209 -25.25 33.55 -10.13
N ASP A 210 -24.24 32.78 -9.82
CA ASP A 210 -23.74 31.75 -10.72
C ASP A 210 -24.77 30.62 -10.89
N SER A 211 -24.87 30.07 -12.10
CA SER A 211 -25.72 28.95 -12.40
C SER A 211 -25.14 27.66 -11.83
N ALA A 212 -26.01 26.75 -11.42
CA ALA A 212 -25.63 25.41 -10.97
C ALA A 212 -26.21 24.33 -11.90
N GLN A 213 -25.59 23.18 -11.88
CA GLN A 213 -26.01 22.03 -12.66
C GLN A 213 -26.02 20.77 -11.77
N SER A 214 -27.02 19.91 -11.93
CA SER A 214 -27.05 18.62 -11.25
C SER A 214 -26.05 17.66 -11.86
N THR A 215 -25.80 16.54 -11.20
CA THR A 215 -25.24 15.36 -11.86
C THR A 215 -26.26 14.74 -12.83
N ALA A 216 -25.82 13.98 -13.80
CA ALA A 216 -26.70 13.10 -14.58
C ALA A 216 -27.22 11.96 -13.69
N LEU A 217 -28.38 11.39 -14.05
CA LEU A 217 -28.97 10.25 -13.35
C LEU A 217 -29.31 9.13 -14.32
N ASP A 218 -28.76 7.95 -14.10
CA ASP A 218 -29.06 6.76 -14.87
C ASP A 218 -30.28 6.03 -14.27
N LEU A 219 -31.27 5.71 -15.12
CA LEU A 219 -32.46 4.93 -14.77
C LEU A 219 -32.40 3.59 -15.50
N PHE A 220 -32.54 2.50 -14.77
CA PHE A 220 -32.45 1.15 -15.33
C PHE A 220 -33.81 0.63 -15.66
N ILE A 221 -33.92 -0.01 -16.86
CA ILE A 221 -35.19 -0.56 -17.36
C ILE A 221 -35.22 -2.05 -17.06
N GLY A 222 -36.01 -2.44 -16.06
CA GLY A 222 -36.13 -3.81 -15.60
C GLY A 222 -35.97 -3.97 -14.11
N GLU A 223 -35.68 -5.21 -13.68
CA GLU A 223 -35.50 -5.55 -12.26
C GLU A 223 -34.00 -5.72 -11.87
N GLN A 224 -33.08 -5.56 -12.82
CA GLN A 224 -31.66 -5.79 -12.64
C GLN A 224 -30.84 -4.50 -12.88
N ILE A 225 -29.81 -4.29 -12.10
CA ILE A 225 -28.84 -3.22 -12.26
C ILE A 225 -27.60 -3.82 -12.94
N PRO A 226 -27.16 -3.29 -14.11
CA PRO A 226 -25.95 -3.80 -14.77
C PRO A 226 -24.71 -3.64 -13.91
N VAL A 227 -23.72 -4.52 -14.05
CA VAL A 227 -22.47 -4.47 -13.29
C VAL A 227 -21.74 -3.14 -13.45
N TRP A 228 -21.62 -2.64 -14.69
CA TRP A 228 -20.97 -1.36 -14.97
C TRP A 228 -21.63 -0.16 -14.26
N ALA A 229 -22.93 -0.23 -13.97
CA ALA A 229 -23.62 0.80 -13.21
C ALA A 229 -23.39 0.66 -11.70
N ILE A 230 -23.23 -0.57 -11.19
CA ILE A 230 -22.84 -0.82 -9.81
C ILE A 230 -21.43 -0.27 -9.59
N GLN A 231 -20.49 -0.55 -10.49
CA GLN A 231 -19.12 -0.05 -10.43
C GLN A 231 -19.05 1.49 -10.54
N GLY A 232 -19.70 2.06 -11.57
CA GLY A 232 -19.63 3.52 -11.82
C GLY A 232 -18.28 3.95 -12.44
N GLU A 233 -18.04 5.27 -12.48
CA GLU A 233 -16.83 5.88 -13.06
C GLU A 233 -15.76 6.25 -12.01
N GLY A 234 -15.89 5.84 -10.77
CA GLY A 234 -15.00 6.24 -9.69
C GLY A 234 -14.83 5.16 -8.65
N ALA A 235 -13.90 5.38 -7.74
CA ALA A 235 -13.45 4.42 -6.72
C ALA A 235 -14.52 4.04 -5.67
N SER A 236 -15.78 4.36 -5.89
CA SER A 236 -16.88 3.97 -5.00
C SER A 236 -18.19 3.93 -5.75
N SER A 237 -18.96 2.88 -5.52
CA SER A 237 -20.28 2.68 -6.08
C SER A 237 -21.31 3.69 -5.57
N ALA A 238 -22.14 4.20 -6.48
CA ALA A 238 -23.32 4.96 -6.09
C ALA A 238 -24.39 4.12 -5.36
N TYR A 239 -24.26 2.81 -5.37
CA TYR A 239 -25.16 1.84 -4.74
C TYR A 239 -24.64 1.30 -3.41
N ALA A 240 -23.54 1.83 -2.89
CA ALA A 240 -22.98 1.40 -1.60
C ALA A 240 -24.05 1.39 -0.48
N GLY A 241 -24.18 0.26 0.21
CA GLY A 241 -25.20 0.02 1.22
C GLY A 241 -26.58 -0.39 0.67
N GLU A 242 -26.80 -0.39 -0.64
CA GLU A 242 -28.07 -0.77 -1.25
C GLU A 242 -28.08 -2.25 -1.67
N ARG A 243 -29.25 -2.91 -1.50
CA ARG A 243 -29.46 -4.25 -2.02
C ARG A 243 -29.88 -4.18 -3.48
N VAL A 244 -29.08 -4.79 -4.35
CA VAL A 244 -29.30 -4.82 -5.80
C VAL A 244 -29.40 -6.25 -6.31
N THR A 245 -29.92 -6.40 -7.53
CA THR A 245 -29.84 -7.64 -8.31
C THR A 245 -29.14 -7.36 -9.61
N THR A 246 -28.13 -8.16 -9.93
CA THR A 246 -27.39 -8.06 -11.18
C THR A 246 -27.21 -9.43 -11.83
N SER A 247 -26.69 -9.50 -13.04
CA SER A 247 -26.33 -10.76 -13.70
C SER A 247 -25.00 -10.63 -14.43
N GLY A 248 -24.29 -11.74 -14.51
CA GLY A 248 -23.03 -11.83 -15.21
C GLY A 248 -22.57 -13.26 -15.39
N LEU A 249 -21.47 -13.42 -16.10
CA LEU A 249 -20.81 -14.69 -16.33
C LEU A 249 -19.72 -14.86 -15.27
N VAL A 250 -19.68 -15.99 -14.58
CA VAL A 250 -18.62 -16.31 -13.62
C VAL A 250 -17.30 -16.45 -14.38
N THR A 251 -16.31 -15.63 -14.01
CA THR A 251 -14.98 -15.59 -14.65
C THR A 251 -13.91 -16.30 -13.84
N GLY A 252 -14.06 -16.35 -12.49
CA GLY A 252 -13.14 -17.04 -11.60
C GLY A 252 -13.81 -17.31 -10.26
N VAL A 253 -13.46 -18.43 -9.62
CA VAL A 253 -13.96 -18.84 -8.30
C VAL A 253 -12.76 -19.06 -7.38
N PHE A 254 -12.72 -18.34 -6.27
CA PHE A 254 -11.61 -18.35 -5.32
C PHE A 254 -12.14 -18.54 -3.89
N PRO A 255 -12.29 -19.80 -3.44
CA PRO A 255 -12.86 -20.09 -2.12
C PRO A 255 -12.04 -19.55 -0.96
N GLU A 256 -10.72 -19.38 -1.12
CA GLU A 256 -9.84 -18.83 -0.10
C GLU A 256 -10.01 -17.30 0.01
N LEU A 257 -10.44 -16.63 -1.04
CA LEU A 257 -10.85 -15.22 -1.03
C LEU A 257 -12.33 -15.06 -0.67
N GLU A 258 -13.01 -16.14 -0.28
CA GLU A 258 -14.41 -16.16 0.13
C GLU A 258 -15.37 -15.60 -0.96
N GLY A 259 -15.08 -15.85 -2.25
CA GLY A 259 -15.91 -15.29 -3.31
C GLY A 259 -15.61 -15.79 -4.71
N PHE A 260 -16.27 -15.12 -5.65
CA PHE A 260 -16.11 -15.35 -7.08
C PHE A 260 -16.36 -14.04 -7.85
N TRP A 261 -15.80 -13.95 -9.05
CA TRP A 261 -16.01 -12.80 -9.94
C TRP A 261 -17.04 -13.10 -11.01
N ILE A 262 -17.86 -12.10 -11.30
CA ILE A 262 -18.77 -12.10 -12.45
C ILE A 262 -18.42 -10.95 -13.38
N GLN A 263 -18.66 -11.13 -14.67
CA GLN A 263 -18.56 -10.04 -15.65
C GLN A 263 -19.85 -9.99 -16.49
N THR A 264 -20.37 -8.78 -16.69
CA THR A 264 -21.57 -8.61 -17.51
C THR A 264 -21.30 -8.97 -18.96
N LEU A 265 -22.34 -9.47 -19.64
CA LEU A 265 -22.31 -9.73 -21.08
C LEU A 265 -22.73 -8.50 -21.89
N GLU A 266 -23.39 -7.55 -21.24
CA GLU A 266 -23.89 -6.30 -21.84
C GLU A 266 -23.06 -5.13 -21.31
N THR A 267 -22.09 -4.67 -22.10
CA THR A 267 -21.28 -3.51 -21.78
C THR A 267 -21.94 -2.20 -22.21
N ASP A 268 -21.68 -1.12 -21.48
CA ASP A 268 -22.11 0.23 -21.86
C ASP A 268 -21.14 0.92 -22.85
N TYR A 269 -20.02 0.26 -23.20
CA TYR A 269 -18.94 0.80 -24.02
C TYR A 269 -18.27 2.06 -23.42
N ASN A 270 -18.46 2.32 -22.14
CA ASN A 270 -17.79 3.41 -21.44
C ASN A 270 -16.43 2.91 -20.93
N PRO A 271 -15.29 3.47 -21.39
CA PRO A 271 -13.97 3.01 -20.96
C PRO A 271 -13.61 3.40 -19.52
N LEU A 272 -14.50 4.10 -18.81
CA LEU A 272 -14.29 4.54 -17.42
C LEU A 272 -15.04 3.69 -16.41
N THR A 273 -15.93 2.79 -16.87
CA THR A 273 -16.70 1.89 -16.00
C THR A 273 -16.20 0.46 -16.16
N SER A 274 -16.16 -0.30 -15.07
CA SER A 274 -15.85 -1.72 -15.13
C SER A 274 -17.09 -2.58 -15.41
N ASP A 275 -16.93 -3.61 -16.22
CA ASP A 275 -17.92 -4.65 -16.49
C ASP A 275 -17.79 -5.84 -15.51
N GLY A 276 -16.83 -5.84 -14.59
CA GLY A 276 -16.55 -6.91 -13.62
C GLY A 276 -17.00 -6.56 -12.20
N LEU A 277 -17.33 -7.57 -11.40
CA LEU A 277 -17.75 -7.39 -10.01
C LEU A 277 -17.37 -8.61 -9.17
N PHE A 278 -16.83 -8.38 -7.97
CA PHE A 278 -16.62 -9.42 -6.99
C PHE A 278 -17.90 -9.73 -6.22
N VAL A 279 -18.22 -11.01 -6.07
CA VAL A 279 -19.33 -11.48 -5.23
C VAL A 279 -18.73 -12.10 -3.97
N TYR A 280 -18.85 -11.38 -2.86
CA TYR A 280 -18.39 -11.84 -1.56
C TYR A 280 -19.39 -12.80 -0.94
N THR A 281 -18.94 -14.01 -0.61
CA THR A 281 -19.79 -15.09 -0.11
C THR A 281 -19.58 -15.41 1.36
N ASN A 282 -18.59 -14.78 2.01
CA ASN A 282 -18.19 -15.08 3.39
C ASN A 282 -17.97 -16.60 3.57
N THR A 283 -18.67 -17.21 4.49
CA THR A 283 -18.57 -18.65 4.78
C THR A 283 -19.47 -19.52 3.88
N LEU A 284 -20.22 -18.92 2.97
CA LEU A 284 -21.08 -19.67 2.03
C LEU A 284 -20.22 -20.28 0.91
N THR A 285 -20.56 -21.49 0.50
CA THR A 285 -19.86 -22.21 -0.57
C THR A 285 -20.81 -22.47 -1.73
N PRO A 286 -21.01 -21.50 -2.65
CA PRO A 286 -21.87 -21.68 -3.80
C PRO A 286 -21.28 -22.70 -4.79
N GLU A 287 -22.14 -23.50 -5.39
CA GLU A 287 -21.76 -24.44 -6.46
C GLU A 287 -21.81 -23.73 -7.82
N VAL A 288 -20.89 -22.78 -8.04
CA VAL A 288 -20.76 -22.07 -9.33
C VAL A 288 -19.40 -22.37 -9.95
N LEU A 289 -19.33 -22.35 -11.28
CA LEU A 289 -18.12 -22.64 -12.03
C LEU A 289 -17.86 -21.53 -13.07
N PRO A 290 -16.61 -21.29 -13.45
CA PRO A 290 -16.30 -20.40 -14.57
C PRO A 290 -17.08 -20.81 -15.84
N GLY A 291 -17.76 -19.86 -16.44
CA GLY A 291 -18.67 -20.08 -17.57
C GLY A 291 -20.13 -20.28 -17.18
N ASP A 292 -20.47 -20.27 -15.89
CA ASP A 292 -21.89 -20.22 -15.49
C ASP A 292 -22.39 -18.78 -15.59
N GLU A 293 -23.57 -18.61 -16.18
CA GLU A 293 -24.32 -17.36 -16.17
C GLU A 293 -25.17 -17.33 -14.91
N VAL A 294 -24.97 -16.34 -14.08
CA VAL A 294 -25.65 -16.22 -12.79
C VAL A 294 -26.39 -14.90 -12.66
N GLN A 295 -27.51 -14.94 -11.94
CA GLN A 295 -28.12 -13.75 -11.36
C GLN A 295 -27.83 -13.76 -9.87
N VAL A 296 -27.34 -12.63 -9.35
CA VAL A 296 -26.94 -12.47 -7.94
C VAL A 296 -27.68 -11.29 -7.33
N SER A 297 -28.21 -11.48 -6.12
CA SER A 297 -28.87 -10.44 -5.33
C SER A 297 -28.11 -10.23 -4.03
N GLY A 298 -27.55 -9.06 -3.79
CA GLY A 298 -26.72 -8.78 -2.60
C GLY A 298 -26.73 -7.32 -2.22
N VAL A 299 -26.02 -6.99 -1.14
CA VAL A 299 -25.75 -5.62 -0.73
C VAL A 299 -24.42 -5.19 -1.35
N VAL A 300 -24.40 -4.02 -1.97
CA VAL A 300 -23.18 -3.44 -2.50
C VAL A 300 -22.38 -2.88 -1.33
N ASN A 301 -21.16 -3.34 -1.15
CA ASN A 301 -20.22 -2.85 -0.13
C ASN A 301 -18.99 -2.25 -0.79
N GLU A 302 -18.40 -1.27 -0.11
CA GLU A 302 -17.08 -0.73 -0.42
C GLU A 302 -16.09 -1.24 0.64
N TYR A 303 -15.49 -2.39 0.37
CA TYR A 303 -14.52 -2.97 1.31
C TYR A 303 -13.13 -2.44 1.00
N TYR A 304 -12.64 -1.47 1.78
CA TYR A 304 -11.35 -0.78 1.55
C TYR A 304 -11.19 -0.25 0.11
N SER A 305 -12.26 0.33 -0.43
CA SER A 305 -12.34 0.81 -1.83
C SER A 305 -12.39 -0.30 -2.89
N HIS A 306 -12.73 -1.52 -2.53
CA HIS A 306 -13.09 -2.58 -3.46
C HIS A 306 -14.61 -2.68 -3.51
N THR A 307 -15.18 -2.44 -4.68
CA THR A 307 -16.63 -2.61 -4.87
C THR A 307 -16.99 -4.09 -4.92
N GLU A 308 -17.77 -4.55 -3.94
CA GLU A 308 -18.21 -5.95 -3.85
C GLU A 308 -19.71 -6.09 -3.66
N LEU A 309 -20.26 -7.24 -4.05
CA LEU A 309 -21.63 -7.60 -3.82
C LEU A 309 -21.71 -8.70 -2.75
N GLU A 310 -22.05 -8.33 -1.52
CA GLU A 310 -22.16 -9.26 -0.40
C GLU A 310 -23.49 -10.02 -0.45
N ILE A 311 -23.42 -11.35 -0.48
CA ILE A 311 -24.59 -12.23 -0.35
C ILE A 311 -24.74 -12.78 1.07
N THR A 312 -25.96 -13.02 1.49
CA THR A 312 -26.27 -13.56 2.83
C THR A 312 -26.88 -14.95 2.80
N SER A 313 -27.24 -15.44 1.62
CA SER A 313 -27.85 -16.76 1.40
C SER A 313 -27.44 -17.32 0.05
N LEU A 314 -27.33 -18.65 -0.07
CA LEU A 314 -27.17 -19.31 -1.37
C LEU A 314 -28.38 -19.12 -2.30
N GLU A 315 -29.56 -18.79 -1.76
CA GLU A 315 -30.76 -18.44 -2.52
C GLU A 315 -30.62 -17.10 -3.26
N ASP A 316 -29.63 -16.29 -2.86
CA ASP A 316 -29.29 -15.02 -3.52
C ASP A 316 -28.64 -15.24 -4.89
N ILE A 317 -28.20 -16.47 -5.20
CA ILE A 317 -27.61 -16.87 -6.49
C ILE A 317 -28.55 -17.76 -7.26
N VAL A 318 -28.83 -17.39 -8.50
CA VAL A 318 -29.64 -18.20 -9.45
C VAL A 318 -28.78 -18.48 -10.68
N VAL A 319 -28.49 -19.74 -10.96
CA VAL A 319 -27.80 -20.14 -12.19
C VAL A 319 -28.76 -20.11 -13.35
N LEU A 320 -28.54 -19.23 -14.33
CA LEU A 320 -29.34 -19.02 -15.51
C LEU A 320 -28.92 -19.92 -16.68
N GLY A 321 -27.65 -20.29 -16.72
CA GLY A 321 -27.07 -21.15 -17.75
C GLY A 321 -25.67 -21.60 -17.36
N THR A 322 -25.20 -22.69 -17.97
CA THR A 322 -23.89 -23.28 -17.63
C THR A 322 -23.00 -23.44 -18.86
N ALA A 323 -21.70 -23.59 -18.63
CA ALA A 323 -20.69 -23.88 -19.65
C ALA A 323 -20.69 -22.92 -20.86
N ARG A 324 -20.93 -21.65 -20.62
CA ARG A 324 -20.81 -20.61 -21.64
C ARG A 324 -19.36 -20.25 -21.89
N ALA A 325 -19.05 -19.70 -23.04
CA ALA A 325 -17.73 -19.15 -23.32
C ALA A 325 -17.51 -17.95 -22.44
N LEU A 326 -16.30 -17.89 -21.79
CA LEU A 326 -15.89 -16.72 -21.01
C LEU A 326 -15.82 -15.47 -21.90
N PRO A 327 -16.03 -14.27 -21.32
CA PRO A 327 -15.85 -13.03 -22.06
C PRO A 327 -14.39 -12.93 -22.55
N PRO A 328 -14.13 -12.19 -23.64
CA PRO A 328 -12.76 -11.92 -24.05
C PRO A 328 -12.01 -11.20 -22.92
N ALA A 329 -10.90 -11.79 -22.47
CA ALA A 329 -10.08 -11.13 -21.46
C ALA A 329 -9.39 -9.87 -22.04
N GLU A 330 -9.44 -8.75 -21.30
CA GLU A 330 -8.75 -7.52 -21.66
C GLU A 330 -7.24 -7.67 -21.44
N GLU A 331 -6.45 -7.15 -22.37
CA GLU A 331 -4.99 -7.20 -22.28
C GLU A 331 -4.48 -6.11 -21.32
N LEU A 332 -3.87 -6.49 -20.22
CA LEU A 332 -3.27 -5.54 -19.28
C LEU A 332 -2.05 -4.84 -19.92
N ASN A 333 -2.17 -3.55 -20.10
CA ASN A 333 -1.10 -2.68 -20.58
C ASN A 333 -1.20 -1.32 -19.89
N PRO A 334 -0.92 -1.26 -18.57
CA PRO A 334 -1.06 -0.03 -17.80
C PRO A 334 -0.10 1.06 -18.31
N PRO A 335 -0.50 2.34 -18.26
CA PRO A 335 0.35 3.47 -18.62
C PRO A 335 1.49 3.66 -17.62
N ALA A 336 2.58 4.33 -18.06
CA ALA A 336 3.74 4.55 -17.21
C ALA A 336 3.52 5.55 -16.08
N ASP A 337 2.62 6.51 -16.25
CA ASP A 337 2.22 7.46 -15.22
C ASP A 337 1.36 6.75 -14.16
N GLU A 338 1.75 6.86 -12.88
CA GLU A 338 1.09 6.13 -11.79
C GLU A 338 -0.37 6.52 -11.60
N ALA A 339 -0.71 7.81 -11.72
CA ALA A 339 -2.09 8.25 -11.54
C ALA A 339 -2.99 7.78 -12.69
N ALA A 340 -2.44 7.79 -13.91
CA ALA A 340 -3.13 7.24 -15.07
C ALA A 340 -3.27 5.71 -14.99
N ALA A 341 -2.28 5.01 -14.40
CA ALA A 341 -2.33 3.57 -14.18
C ALA A 341 -3.41 3.19 -13.15
N LEU A 342 -3.53 3.95 -12.06
CA LEU A 342 -4.60 3.74 -11.07
C LEU A 342 -5.99 3.90 -11.72
N ALA A 343 -6.21 4.95 -12.50
CA ALA A 343 -7.48 5.14 -13.21
C ALA A 343 -7.74 4.05 -14.26
N TYR A 344 -6.69 3.54 -14.91
CA TYR A 344 -6.76 2.43 -15.85
C TYR A 344 -7.17 1.13 -15.14
N TYR A 345 -6.54 0.81 -14.01
CA TYR A 345 -6.87 -0.37 -13.23
C TYR A 345 -8.28 -0.30 -12.64
N GLU A 346 -8.68 0.87 -12.13
CA GLU A 346 -10.04 1.12 -11.64
C GLU A 346 -11.09 0.77 -12.68
N SER A 347 -10.90 1.22 -13.92
CA SER A 347 -11.82 0.93 -15.02
C SER A 347 -11.88 -0.55 -15.43
N LEU A 348 -11.00 -1.39 -14.86
CA LEU A 348 -10.94 -2.85 -15.10
C LEU A 348 -11.20 -3.67 -13.82
N GLU A 349 -11.50 -3.03 -12.68
CA GLU A 349 -11.73 -3.74 -11.42
C GLU A 349 -12.76 -4.87 -11.59
N GLY A 350 -12.43 -6.07 -11.13
CA GLY A 350 -13.27 -7.26 -11.25
C GLY A 350 -13.36 -7.87 -12.65
N MET A 351 -12.86 -7.20 -13.69
CA MET A 351 -12.91 -7.72 -15.06
C MET A 351 -11.94 -8.87 -15.29
N PHE A 352 -12.28 -9.71 -16.26
CA PHE A 352 -11.40 -10.78 -16.72
C PHE A 352 -10.33 -10.21 -17.63
N VAL A 353 -9.08 -10.29 -17.16
CA VAL A 353 -7.91 -9.67 -17.79
C VAL A 353 -6.83 -10.71 -18.10
N LYS A 354 -5.83 -10.31 -18.88
CA LYS A 354 -4.73 -11.20 -19.26
C LYS A 354 -3.43 -10.42 -19.50
N VAL A 355 -2.31 -11.13 -19.40
CA VAL A 355 -1.00 -10.73 -19.92
C VAL A 355 -0.53 -11.82 -20.86
N THR A 356 -0.73 -11.64 -22.17
CA THR A 356 -0.33 -12.60 -23.19
C THR A 356 1.09 -12.40 -23.67
N ALA A 357 1.60 -11.14 -23.63
CA ALA A 357 2.97 -10.82 -23.95
C ALA A 357 3.92 -11.44 -22.92
N LEU A 358 5.17 -11.69 -23.35
CA LEU A 358 6.23 -12.04 -22.41
C LEU A 358 6.37 -10.97 -21.34
N ALA A 359 6.37 -11.37 -20.08
CA ALA A 359 6.61 -10.51 -18.94
C ALA A 359 7.81 -11.00 -18.12
N ILE A 360 8.49 -10.07 -17.47
CA ILE A 360 9.65 -10.33 -16.62
C ILE A 360 9.24 -10.07 -15.18
N VAL A 361 9.54 -11.00 -14.28
CA VAL A 361 9.34 -10.83 -12.85
C VAL A 361 10.40 -9.86 -12.32
N VAL A 362 9.96 -8.77 -11.69
CA VAL A 362 10.84 -7.74 -11.11
C VAL A 362 10.89 -7.82 -9.58
N ALA A 363 9.95 -8.55 -8.98
CA ALA A 363 9.98 -8.94 -7.57
C ALA A 363 9.43 -10.36 -7.42
N PRO A 364 10.09 -11.22 -6.62
CA PRO A 364 9.72 -12.63 -6.48
C PRO A 364 8.41 -12.81 -5.72
N SER A 365 7.87 -14.04 -5.74
CA SER A 365 6.73 -14.40 -4.88
C SER A 365 7.10 -14.19 -3.41
N ASN A 366 6.31 -13.36 -2.74
CA ASN A 366 6.44 -13.10 -1.31
C ASN A 366 5.64 -14.12 -0.47
N ARG A 367 5.63 -13.97 0.85
CA ARG A 367 4.89 -14.83 1.77
C ARG A 367 3.36 -14.79 1.61
N TYR A 368 2.82 -13.84 0.84
CA TYR A 368 1.38 -13.75 0.55
C TYR A 368 1.02 -14.33 -0.81
N GLY A 369 1.97 -14.95 -1.52
CA GLY A 369 1.77 -15.47 -2.88
C GLY A 369 1.93 -14.40 -3.99
N GLU A 370 2.10 -13.14 -3.61
CA GLU A 370 2.16 -12.01 -4.53
C GLU A 370 3.53 -11.86 -5.18
N TYR A 371 3.55 -11.48 -6.44
CA TYR A 371 4.76 -11.10 -7.16
C TYR A 371 4.49 -9.97 -8.16
N THR A 372 5.55 -9.25 -8.53
CA THR A 372 5.43 -8.13 -9.46
C THR A 372 6.16 -8.44 -10.76
N LEU A 373 5.52 -8.11 -11.87
CA LEU A 373 6.10 -8.25 -13.20
C LEU A 373 5.92 -6.98 -14.05
N VAL A 374 6.72 -6.88 -15.10
CA VAL A 374 6.59 -5.88 -16.17
C VAL A 374 6.58 -6.56 -17.52
N ARG A 375 5.90 -5.99 -18.52
CA ARG A 375 5.93 -6.51 -19.88
C ARG A 375 7.34 -6.35 -20.47
N ALA A 376 7.88 -7.42 -21.06
CA ALA A 376 9.25 -7.44 -21.59
C ALA A 376 9.53 -6.36 -22.64
N GLU A 377 8.50 -5.86 -23.33
CA GLU A 377 8.63 -4.79 -24.32
C GLU A 377 9.13 -3.46 -23.75
N HIS A 378 8.99 -3.25 -22.43
CA HIS A 378 9.54 -2.07 -21.76
C HIS A 378 11.05 -2.10 -21.62
N GLY A 379 11.69 -3.29 -21.77
CA GLY A 379 13.13 -3.45 -21.61
C GLY A 379 13.63 -3.19 -20.19
N ILE A 380 12.75 -3.37 -19.19
CA ILE A 380 13.02 -3.17 -17.77
C ILE A 380 13.15 -4.53 -17.10
N GLU A 381 14.27 -4.75 -16.41
CA GLU A 381 14.56 -5.98 -15.65
C GLU A 381 14.35 -5.77 -14.14
N ARG A 382 14.28 -4.52 -13.67
CA ARG A 382 14.13 -4.14 -12.27
C ARG A 382 13.48 -2.77 -12.15
N LEU A 383 12.56 -2.62 -11.20
CA LEU A 383 12.03 -1.34 -10.78
C LEU A 383 12.77 -0.84 -9.55
N TRP A 384 13.03 0.45 -9.49
CA TRP A 384 13.73 1.08 -8.39
C TRP A 384 12.79 1.93 -7.55
N ARG A 385 13.14 2.10 -6.29
CA ARG A 385 12.48 3.10 -5.45
C ARG A 385 12.61 4.48 -6.10
N GLY A 386 11.48 5.18 -6.23
CA GLY A 386 11.40 6.48 -6.87
C GLY A 386 11.13 6.45 -8.38
N ASP A 387 11.08 5.27 -8.99
CA ASP A 387 10.56 5.13 -10.34
C ASP A 387 9.05 5.40 -10.32
N GLU A 388 8.63 6.47 -11.01
CA GLU A 388 7.22 6.76 -11.28
C GLU A 388 6.76 5.85 -12.42
N SER A 389 6.48 4.59 -12.09
CA SER A 389 6.13 3.61 -13.11
C SER A 389 4.85 2.89 -12.79
N GLY A 390 3.76 3.29 -13.44
CA GLY A 390 2.50 2.56 -13.44
C GLY A 390 2.53 1.25 -14.23
N ILE A 391 3.62 0.91 -14.94
CA ILE A 391 3.73 -0.30 -15.76
C ILE A 391 3.83 -1.60 -14.95
N ALA A 392 4.00 -1.51 -13.64
CA ALA A 392 4.04 -2.69 -12.77
C ALA A 392 2.69 -3.39 -12.74
N ILE A 393 2.70 -4.71 -12.89
CA ILE A 393 1.53 -5.57 -12.76
C ILE A 393 1.77 -6.49 -11.56
N VAL A 394 0.92 -6.41 -10.56
CA VAL A 394 0.95 -7.32 -9.41
C VAL A 394 0.08 -8.53 -9.73
N VAL A 395 0.56 -9.70 -9.37
CA VAL A 395 -0.13 -10.98 -9.52
C VAL A 395 -0.18 -11.64 -8.15
N ASP A 396 -1.32 -12.19 -7.79
CA ASP A 396 -1.54 -12.94 -6.55
C ASP A 396 -1.76 -14.42 -6.87
N ASP A 397 -1.67 -15.31 -5.91
CA ASP A 397 -1.92 -16.75 -6.13
C ASP A 397 -3.38 -17.16 -5.85
N GLY A 398 -4.23 -16.22 -5.48
CA GLY A 398 -5.65 -16.44 -5.17
C GLY A 398 -5.89 -16.96 -3.77
N SER A 399 -4.92 -16.85 -2.86
CA SER A 399 -5.05 -17.22 -1.46
C SER A 399 -5.21 -15.98 -0.56
N SER A 400 -5.85 -16.14 0.59
CA SER A 400 -5.92 -15.11 1.64
C SER A 400 -4.93 -15.36 2.77
N GLY A 401 -4.20 -16.46 2.72
CA GLY A 401 -3.29 -16.93 3.76
C GLY A 401 -1.86 -16.44 3.59
N THR A 402 -1.06 -16.65 4.62
CA THR A 402 0.39 -16.52 4.52
C THR A 402 1.03 -17.89 4.32
N HIS A 403 2.07 -17.94 3.50
CA HIS A 403 2.87 -19.10 3.25
C HIS A 403 4.13 -19.07 4.13
N ASP A 404 4.43 -20.17 4.80
CA ASP A 404 5.68 -20.32 5.55
C ASP A 404 6.82 -20.85 4.67
N ASP A 405 6.45 -21.53 3.59
CA ASP A 405 7.37 -22.10 2.61
C ASP A 405 6.66 -22.28 1.25
N ARG A 406 7.43 -22.53 0.20
CA ARG A 406 6.89 -22.67 -1.16
C ARG A 406 6.01 -23.92 -1.40
N SER A 407 5.95 -24.88 -0.47
CA SER A 407 5.16 -26.10 -0.67
C SER A 407 3.65 -25.87 -0.58
N THR A 408 3.26 -24.76 0.03
CA THR A 408 1.85 -24.34 0.14
C THR A 408 1.42 -23.42 -1.00
N MET A 409 2.35 -22.90 -1.81
CA MET A 409 2.07 -22.10 -2.99
C MET A 409 1.71 -22.98 -4.19
N ALA A 410 0.76 -22.55 -5.02
CA ALA A 410 0.46 -23.23 -6.28
C ALA A 410 1.67 -23.25 -7.23
N TYR A 411 2.44 -22.17 -7.22
CA TYR A 411 3.74 -21.99 -7.89
C TYR A 411 4.47 -20.81 -7.23
N ALA A 412 5.77 -20.70 -7.47
CA ALA A 412 6.56 -19.57 -7.03
C ALA A 412 7.51 -19.12 -8.15
N VAL A 413 7.78 -17.82 -8.20
CA VAL A 413 8.66 -17.20 -9.20
C VAL A 413 9.73 -16.35 -8.52
N ASN A 414 10.91 -16.29 -9.15
CA ASN A 414 12.04 -15.45 -8.72
C ASN A 414 12.18 -14.23 -9.63
N SER A 415 12.88 -13.20 -9.17
CA SER A 415 13.25 -12.07 -10.03
C SER A 415 14.00 -12.55 -11.27
N GLY A 416 13.66 -11.98 -12.43
CA GLY A 416 14.22 -12.37 -13.72
C GLY A 416 13.51 -13.54 -14.41
N ASP A 417 12.64 -14.27 -13.73
CA ASP A 417 11.83 -15.32 -14.35
C ASP A 417 10.91 -14.73 -15.43
N GLN A 418 10.63 -15.51 -16.44
CA GLN A 418 9.75 -15.12 -17.55
C GLN A 418 8.38 -15.76 -17.38
N VAL A 419 7.34 -14.96 -17.55
CA VAL A 419 5.95 -15.37 -17.38
C VAL A 419 5.16 -15.07 -18.64
N THR A 420 4.33 -16.01 -19.07
CA THR A 420 3.37 -15.84 -20.18
C THR A 420 2.05 -16.52 -19.85
N ASN A 421 1.01 -16.16 -20.61
CA ASN A 421 -0.32 -16.74 -20.46
C ASN A 421 -0.93 -16.56 -19.06
N LEU A 422 -0.72 -15.41 -18.46
CA LEU A 422 -1.47 -14.99 -17.29
C LEU A 422 -2.88 -14.62 -17.71
N ILE A 423 -3.88 -15.13 -17.00
CA ILE A 423 -5.29 -14.81 -17.25
C ILE A 423 -6.10 -15.03 -15.97
N GLY A 424 -6.95 -14.07 -15.62
CA GLY A 424 -7.82 -14.13 -14.45
C GLY A 424 -8.56 -12.84 -14.19
N PRO A 425 -9.39 -12.75 -13.16
CA PRO A 425 -10.00 -11.50 -12.74
C PRO A 425 -8.98 -10.54 -12.13
N LEU A 426 -9.27 -9.25 -12.20
CA LEU A 426 -8.49 -8.19 -11.57
C LEU A 426 -9.12 -7.84 -10.22
N ALA A 427 -8.48 -8.20 -9.13
CA ALA A 427 -8.89 -7.89 -7.77
C ALA A 427 -8.30 -6.56 -7.30
N TYR A 428 -8.92 -5.96 -6.26
CA TYR A 428 -8.32 -4.87 -5.50
C TYR A 428 -8.29 -5.26 -4.01
N THR A 429 -7.11 -5.47 -3.47
CA THR A 429 -6.92 -5.83 -2.06
C THR A 429 -5.71 -5.12 -1.48
N TYR A 430 -5.77 -4.74 -0.20
CA TYR A 430 -4.66 -4.06 0.50
C TYR A 430 -4.09 -2.84 -0.24
N GLY A 431 -4.95 -2.11 -0.96
CA GLY A 431 -4.57 -0.89 -1.67
C GLY A 431 -3.87 -1.11 -3.02
N GLN A 432 -3.92 -2.33 -3.57
CA GLN A 432 -3.28 -2.69 -4.85
C GLN A 432 -4.23 -3.48 -5.77
N TYR A 433 -4.15 -3.21 -7.08
CA TYR A 433 -4.77 -4.05 -8.09
C TYR A 433 -3.90 -5.26 -8.38
N LYS A 434 -4.52 -6.45 -8.38
CA LYS A 434 -3.83 -7.73 -8.54
C LYS A 434 -4.58 -8.61 -9.54
N LEU A 435 -3.83 -9.24 -10.43
CA LEU A 435 -4.39 -10.29 -11.29
C LEU A 435 -4.40 -11.61 -10.51
N GLU A 436 -5.58 -12.24 -10.41
CA GLU A 436 -5.80 -13.55 -9.76
C GLU A 436 -5.83 -14.65 -10.83
N PRO A 437 -4.77 -15.43 -11.04
CA PRO A 437 -4.72 -16.40 -12.13
C PRO A 437 -5.72 -17.55 -11.94
N VAL A 438 -6.60 -17.77 -12.93
CA VAL A 438 -7.50 -18.93 -12.95
C VAL A 438 -6.82 -20.22 -13.43
N THR A 439 -5.61 -20.12 -13.94
CA THR A 439 -4.75 -21.25 -14.34
C THR A 439 -3.29 -20.90 -14.09
N THR A 440 -2.49 -21.91 -13.74
CA THR A 440 -1.05 -21.71 -13.58
C THR A 440 -0.44 -21.13 -14.87
N PRO A 441 0.28 -20.01 -14.81
CA PRO A 441 0.91 -19.39 -15.96
C PRO A 441 2.04 -20.27 -16.52
N ALA A 442 2.45 -20.00 -17.75
CA ALA A 442 3.62 -20.64 -18.31
C ALA A 442 4.87 -19.91 -17.82
N LEU A 443 5.72 -20.63 -17.09
CA LEU A 443 6.92 -20.10 -16.42
C LEU A 443 8.19 -20.60 -17.12
N GLN A 444 9.15 -19.71 -17.30
CA GLN A 444 10.51 -20.03 -17.68
C GLN A 444 11.47 -19.41 -16.68
N ALA A 445 12.13 -20.25 -15.88
CA ALA A 445 13.09 -19.79 -14.89
C ALA A 445 14.26 -19.05 -15.53
N ALA A 446 14.69 -17.97 -14.87
CA ALA A 446 15.93 -17.31 -15.20
C ALA A 446 17.11 -18.28 -15.01
N GLN A 447 18.13 -18.16 -15.85
CA GLN A 447 19.36 -18.93 -15.68
C GLN A 447 20.30 -18.14 -14.76
N ASN A 448 20.10 -18.26 -13.46
CA ASN A 448 20.93 -17.63 -12.45
C ASN A 448 21.79 -18.71 -11.79
N ASP A 449 23.10 -18.59 -11.92
CA ASP A 449 24.01 -19.37 -11.08
C ASP A 449 23.94 -18.83 -9.64
N LEU A 450 24.04 -19.72 -8.66
CA LEU A 450 24.10 -19.31 -7.26
C LEU A 450 25.25 -18.30 -7.07
N ALA A 451 24.92 -17.11 -6.58
CA ALA A 451 25.92 -16.09 -6.29
C ALA A 451 26.87 -16.58 -5.20
N VAL A 452 28.16 -16.54 -5.47
CA VAL A 452 29.24 -16.82 -4.51
C VAL A 452 30.28 -15.74 -4.67
N LEU A 453 30.61 -15.05 -3.58
CA LEU A 453 31.56 -13.97 -3.62
C LEU A 453 33.00 -14.49 -3.73
N THR A 454 33.89 -13.65 -4.24
CA THR A 454 35.29 -13.96 -4.35
C THR A 454 35.92 -14.20 -2.98
N PRO A 455 36.54 -15.34 -2.69
CA PRO A 455 37.21 -15.59 -1.41
C PRO A 455 38.27 -14.54 -1.09
N LEU A 456 38.47 -14.28 0.23
CA LEU A 456 39.47 -13.35 0.70
C LEU A 456 40.90 -13.80 0.34
N ALA A 457 41.72 -12.86 -0.14
CA ALA A 457 43.15 -13.06 -0.26
C ALA A 457 43.82 -13.05 1.16
N ASP A 458 45.09 -13.50 1.23
CA ASP A 458 45.80 -13.60 2.51
C ASP A 458 46.02 -12.21 3.17
N ASP A 459 46.10 -11.15 2.37
CA ASP A 459 46.28 -9.78 2.75
C ASP A 459 44.98 -8.98 2.79
N GLU A 460 43.84 -9.66 2.82
CA GLU A 460 42.50 -9.05 2.90
C GLU A 460 41.74 -9.48 4.17
N PHE A 461 40.85 -8.60 4.61
CA PHE A 461 39.80 -8.89 5.58
C PHE A 461 38.47 -8.30 5.09
N SER A 462 37.36 -8.75 5.65
CA SER A 462 36.04 -8.24 5.27
C SER A 462 35.10 -8.01 6.43
N LEU A 463 34.21 -7.05 6.25
CA LEU A 463 33.05 -6.79 7.09
C LEU A 463 31.80 -7.15 6.31
N MET A 464 30.90 -7.90 6.92
CA MET A 464 29.60 -8.24 6.39
C MET A 464 28.51 -7.72 7.32
N THR A 465 27.45 -7.14 6.78
CA THR A 465 26.20 -6.87 7.53
C THR A 465 25.05 -7.59 6.87
N TRP A 466 24.14 -8.13 7.69
CA TRP A 466 22.98 -8.86 7.19
C TRP A 466 21.86 -8.95 8.24
N ASN A 467 20.67 -8.46 7.92
CA ASN A 467 19.45 -8.74 8.65
C ASN A 467 18.97 -10.15 8.28
N VAL A 468 18.87 -11.05 9.27
CA VAL A 468 18.52 -12.47 9.08
C VAL A 468 17.04 -12.77 9.28
N GLU A 469 16.19 -11.76 9.35
CA GLU A 469 14.73 -11.85 9.48
C GLU A 469 14.28 -12.77 10.61
N ASN A 470 14.01 -12.18 11.80
CA ASN A 470 13.43 -12.84 12.98
C ASN A 470 13.96 -14.27 13.23
N LEU A 471 15.26 -14.40 13.48
CA LEU A 471 15.88 -15.70 13.76
C LEU A 471 15.68 -16.09 15.22
N PHE A 472 14.64 -16.91 15.47
CA PHE A 472 14.24 -17.42 16.79
C PHE A 472 14.66 -18.87 16.98
N ASP A 473 14.94 -19.26 18.25
CA ASP A 473 15.18 -20.65 18.59
C ASP A 473 13.85 -21.41 18.83
N PHE A 474 13.95 -22.68 19.18
CA PHE A 474 12.79 -23.57 19.39
C PHE A 474 12.56 -23.92 20.89
N THR A 475 13.33 -23.35 21.81
CA THR A 475 13.43 -23.87 23.18
C THR A 475 12.60 -23.13 24.21
N ASP A 476 12.42 -21.84 24.06
CA ASP A 476 11.75 -20.98 25.04
C ASP A 476 10.42 -20.43 24.54
N PRO A 477 9.42 -20.26 25.43
CA PRO A 477 8.22 -19.57 25.08
C PRO A 477 8.56 -18.10 24.83
N HIS A 478 8.70 -17.72 23.56
CA HIS A 478 8.96 -16.36 23.16
C HIS A 478 7.82 -15.44 23.62
N PRO A 479 8.07 -14.38 24.42
CA PRO A 479 7.01 -13.63 25.08
C PRO A 479 6.08 -12.86 24.14
N SER A 480 6.53 -12.56 22.92
CA SER A 480 5.79 -11.73 21.96
C SER A 480 5.22 -12.51 20.78
N SER A 481 5.62 -13.78 20.59
CA SER A 481 5.14 -14.54 19.43
C SER A 481 4.92 -16.01 19.76
N PRO A 482 3.83 -16.61 19.32
CA PRO A 482 3.61 -18.04 19.33
C PRO A 482 4.32 -18.77 18.19
N ASP A 483 4.85 -18.07 17.17
CA ASP A 483 5.36 -18.67 15.93
C ASP A 483 6.84 -19.05 16.03
N MET A 484 7.18 -19.84 17.05
CA MET A 484 8.51 -20.42 17.17
C MET A 484 8.70 -21.54 16.16
N PRO A 485 9.88 -21.65 15.53
CA PRO A 485 10.16 -22.73 14.60
C PRO A 485 10.17 -24.07 15.31
N GLY A 486 9.72 -25.13 14.61
CA GLY A 486 10.03 -26.48 15.06
C GLY A 486 11.53 -26.77 14.95
N ILE A 487 12.01 -27.78 15.70
CA ILE A 487 13.45 -28.10 15.73
C ILE A 487 14.09 -28.35 14.36
N GLU A 488 13.38 -28.96 13.42
CA GLU A 488 13.91 -29.20 12.06
C GLU A 488 13.95 -27.90 11.24
N ALA A 489 12.91 -27.06 11.35
CA ALA A 489 12.90 -25.74 10.71
C ALA A 489 14.04 -24.86 11.24
N TYR A 490 14.24 -24.87 12.57
CA TYR A 490 15.37 -24.17 13.20
C TYR A 490 16.73 -24.62 12.63
N ARG A 491 16.95 -25.96 12.55
CA ARG A 491 18.17 -26.50 11.98
C ARG A 491 18.39 -26.10 10.51
N THR A 492 17.31 -26.08 9.74
CA THR A 492 17.34 -25.59 8.36
C THR A 492 17.75 -24.13 8.30
N GLN A 493 17.19 -23.27 9.17
CA GLN A 493 17.55 -21.86 9.24
C GLN A 493 19.01 -21.64 9.64
N ILE A 494 19.52 -22.35 10.65
CA ILE A 494 20.94 -22.32 11.04
C ILE A 494 21.84 -22.72 9.86
N ALA A 495 21.50 -23.81 9.16
CA ALA A 495 22.25 -24.26 7.98
C ALA A 495 22.25 -23.22 6.85
N LYS A 496 21.11 -22.57 6.59
CA LYS A 496 21.00 -21.49 5.58
C LYS A 496 21.90 -20.33 5.93
N VAL A 497 21.89 -19.86 7.19
CA VAL A 497 22.77 -18.79 7.64
C VAL A 497 24.24 -19.15 7.49
N ALA A 498 24.65 -20.33 7.97
CA ALA A 498 26.03 -20.80 7.85
C ALA A 498 26.48 -20.93 6.37
N ASN A 499 25.61 -21.48 5.50
CA ASN A 499 25.90 -21.63 4.08
C ASN A 499 25.92 -20.28 3.33
N THR A 500 25.16 -19.28 3.79
CA THR A 500 25.23 -17.90 3.29
C THR A 500 26.57 -17.26 3.66
N ILE A 501 27.08 -17.48 4.88
CA ILE A 501 28.41 -17.04 5.30
C ILE A 501 29.50 -17.68 4.42
N VAL A 502 29.36 -18.95 4.05
CA VAL A 502 30.26 -19.60 3.10
C VAL A 502 30.19 -18.94 1.71
N ALA A 503 28.97 -18.74 1.18
CA ALA A 503 28.74 -18.08 -0.10
C ALA A 503 29.26 -16.64 -0.13
N ALA A 504 29.23 -15.94 1.01
CA ALA A 504 29.81 -14.61 1.19
C ALA A 504 31.35 -14.59 1.28
N GLY A 505 32.03 -15.73 1.06
CA GLY A 505 33.48 -15.85 1.06
C GLY A 505 34.12 -15.92 2.45
N LEU A 506 33.36 -16.34 3.47
CA LEU A 506 33.79 -16.50 4.87
C LEU A 506 34.31 -15.17 5.45
N PRO A 507 33.44 -14.17 5.63
CA PRO A 507 33.83 -12.84 6.10
C PRO A 507 34.56 -12.86 7.44
N THR A 508 35.49 -11.88 7.64
CA THR A 508 36.27 -11.78 8.88
C THR A 508 35.39 -11.38 10.07
N VAL A 509 34.45 -10.44 9.84
CA VAL A 509 33.46 -10.02 10.84
C VAL A 509 32.09 -10.00 10.18
N VAL A 510 31.14 -10.70 10.76
CA VAL A 510 29.73 -10.72 10.34
C VAL A 510 28.90 -10.05 11.40
N GLY A 511 28.24 -8.95 11.06
CA GLY A 511 27.24 -8.30 11.91
C GLY A 511 25.85 -8.75 11.46
N LEU A 512 25.11 -9.32 12.37
CA LEU A 512 23.76 -9.84 12.14
C LEU A 512 22.74 -8.96 12.87
N GLN A 513 21.55 -8.80 12.30
CA GLN A 513 20.39 -8.15 12.90
C GLN A 513 19.23 -9.16 12.96
N GLU A 514 18.32 -8.96 13.91
CA GLU A 514 17.16 -9.80 14.17
C GLU A 514 17.49 -11.21 14.69
N VAL A 515 18.48 -11.32 15.55
CA VAL A 515 18.86 -12.54 16.25
C VAL A 515 18.28 -12.51 17.67
N GLU A 516 17.59 -13.57 18.09
CA GLU A 516 16.93 -13.63 19.40
C GLU A 516 17.94 -13.63 20.56
N ASN A 517 18.95 -14.50 20.50
CA ASN A 517 19.89 -14.67 21.61
C ASN A 517 21.26 -15.19 21.15
N ILE A 518 22.22 -15.19 22.10
CA ILE A 518 23.59 -15.62 21.81
C ILE A 518 23.69 -17.12 21.46
N GLY A 519 22.79 -17.99 22.00
CA GLY A 519 22.81 -19.42 21.73
C GLY A 519 22.61 -19.74 20.24
N ILE A 520 21.83 -18.92 19.54
CA ILE A 520 21.65 -19.03 18.08
C ILE A 520 22.97 -18.77 17.36
N LEU A 521 23.72 -17.75 17.78
CA LEU A 521 25.04 -17.43 17.19
C LEU A 521 26.07 -18.54 17.49
N GLU A 522 25.97 -19.17 18.66
CA GLU A 522 26.79 -20.35 19.01
C GLU A 522 26.47 -21.54 18.09
N ASP A 523 25.18 -21.82 17.86
CA ASP A 523 24.73 -22.90 16.96
C ASP A 523 25.17 -22.64 15.50
N ILE A 524 25.11 -21.40 15.02
CA ILE A 524 25.63 -21.02 13.69
C ILE A 524 27.14 -21.26 13.64
N ALA A 525 27.90 -20.80 14.65
CA ALA A 525 29.36 -20.93 14.70
C ALA A 525 29.82 -22.41 14.74
N GLU A 526 29.03 -23.27 15.36
CA GLU A 526 29.29 -24.71 15.47
C GLU A 526 28.84 -25.51 14.24
N HIS A 527 28.12 -24.88 13.30
CA HIS A 527 27.64 -25.58 12.09
C HIS A 527 28.80 -26.09 11.25
N GLU A 528 28.70 -27.32 10.74
CA GLU A 528 29.79 -28.04 10.03
C GLU A 528 30.39 -27.27 8.85
N SER A 529 29.64 -26.38 8.19
CA SER A 529 30.09 -25.56 7.07
C SER A 529 31.13 -24.51 7.48
N ILE A 530 31.13 -24.03 8.73
CA ILE A 530 31.98 -22.90 9.19
C ILE A 530 32.71 -23.17 10.51
N ALA A 531 32.45 -24.27 11.21
CA ALA A 531 33.04 -24.59 12.51
C ALA A 531 34.58 -24.60 12.50
N GLU A 532 35.22 -25.01 11.40
CA GLU A 532 36.68 -25.05 11.28
C GLU A 532 37.34 -23.66 11.33
N TYR A 533 36.59 -22.58 11.05
CA TYR A 533 37.10 -21.20 11.07
C TYR A 533 37.00 -20.54 12.44
N GLY A 534 36.38 -21.19 13.40
CA GLY A 534 36.29 -20.80 14.81
C GLY A 534 35.65 -19.43 15.01
N TYR A 535 34.53 -19.19 14.40
CA TYR A 535 33.76 -17.96 14.63
C TYR A 535 33.41 -17.79 16.10
N LEU A 536 33.65 -16.60 16.63
CA LEU A 536 33.37 -16.22 18.01
C LEU A 536 32.09 -15.39 18.05
N PRO A 537 31.03 -15.85 18.74
CA PRO A 537 29.78 -15.13 18.84
C PRO A 537 29.88 -13.96 19.84
N VAL A 538 29.25 -12.83 19.55
CA VAL A 538 29.04 -11.69 20.46
C VAL A 538 27.63 -11.20 20.31
N LEU A 539 26.89 -11.12 21.43
CA LEU A 539 25.59 -10.51 21.53
C LEU A 539 25.39 -10.01 22.94
N ILE A 540 24.82 -8.83 23.10
CA ILE A 540 24.38 -8.25 24.37
C ILE A 540 22.90 -7.94 24.22
N GLU A 541 22.08 -8.56 25.07
CA GLU A 541 20.63 -8.41 25.07
C GLU A 541 20.17 -6.97 25.20
N GLY A 542 19.28 -6.54 24.33
CA GLY A 542 18.62 -5.24 24.33
C GLY A 542 17.32 -5.24 25.12
N THR A 543 16.40 -4.35 24.73
CA THR A 543 15.08 -4.22 25.36
C THR A 543 13.95 -4.28 24.35
N ASP A 544 14.20 -4.88 23.18
CA ASP A 544 13.21 -4.99 22.12
C ASP A 544 12.07 -5.92 22.55
N SER A 545 10.82 -5.49 22.30
CA SER A 545 9.62 -6.27 22.69
C SER A 545 9.43 -7.54 21.87
N ARG A 546 10.08 -7.65 20.71
CA ARG A 546 10.12 -8.87 19.89
C ARG A 546 11.27 -9.79 20.27
N TYR A 547 12.14 -9.39 21.24
CA TYR A 547 13.33 -10.15 21.65
C TYR A 547 14.29 -10.41 20.49
N ILE A 548 14.53 -9.40 19.64
CA ILE A 548 15.51 -9.44 18.57
C ILE A 548 16.60 -8.44 18.83
N ASP A 549 17.83 -8.86 18.66
CA ASP A 549 19.02 -8.08 18.93
C ASP A 549 19.97 -8.00 17.74
N VAL A 550 21.03 -7.23 17.91
CA VAL A 550 22.17 -7.19 16.99
C VAL A 550 23.31 -8.01 17.58
N GLY A 551 23.96 -8.80 16.73
CA GLY A 551 25.04 -9.68 17.17
C GLY A 551 26.17 -9.75 16.15
N TYR A 552 27.23 -10.46 16.51
CA TYR A 552 28.38 -10.69 15.65
C TYR A 552 28.81 -12.15 15.65
N LEU A 553 29.41 -12.55 14.52
CA LEU A 553 30.31 -13.69 14.41
C LEU A 553 31.68 -13.18 13.93
N VAL A 554 32.69 -13.31 14.77
CA VAL A 554 34.06 -12.86 14.48
C VAL A 554 34.95 -14.05 14.21
N ARG A 555 35.55 -14.11 13.03
CA ARG A 555 36.33 -15.24 12.57
C ARG A 555 37.65 -15.38 13.34
N GLY A 556 37.74 -16.41 14.24
CA GLY A 556 38.80 -16.54 15.22
C GLY A 556 40.18 -16.86 14.66
N ASP A 557 40.29 -17.41 13.44
CA ASP A 557 41.58 -17.64 12.75
C ASP A 557 42.13 -16.38 12.06
N LYS A 558 41.34 -15.30 11.93
CA LYS A 558 41.69 -14.05 11.26
C LYS A 558 41.69 -12.82 12.19
N ALA A 559 40.88 -12.85 13.25
CA ALA A 559 40.67 -11.69 14.12
C ALA A 559 40.63 -12.11 15.60
N MET A 560 41.06 -11.21 16.47
CA MET A 560 40.96 -11.33 17.93
C MET A 560 40.09 -10.23 18.48
N ILE A 561 39.05 -10.55 19.25
CA ILE A 561 38.20 -9.58 19.94
C ILE A 561 39.02 -8.95 21.07
N LEU A 562 39.11 -7.64 21.05
CA LEU A 562 39.80 -6.85 22.06
C LEU A 562 38.86 -6.27 23.12
N HIS A 563 37.64 -5.87 22.64
CA HIS A 563 36.62 -5.25 23.48
C HIS A 563 35.25 -5.42 22.82
N GLU A 564 34.22 -5.54 23.64
CA GLU A 564 32.83 -5.53 23.28
C GLU A 564 32.04 -4.62 24.22
N GLU A 565 31.14 -3.80 23.68
CA GLU A 565 30.36 -2.86 24.47
C GLU A 565 29.04 -2.52 23.74
N GLN A 566 27.94 -2.49 24.49
CA GLN A 566 26.67 -1.96 24.03
C GLN A 566 26.50 -0.53 24.57
N PHE A 567 26.17 0.42 23.69
CA PHE A 567 25.97 1.81 24.08
C PHE A 567 24.51 2.10 24.41
N PRO A 568 24.13 2.30 25.68
CA PRO A 568 22.77 2.61 26.07
C PRO A 568 22.32 3.93 25.42
N ALA A 569 21.29 3.86 24.58
CA ALA A 569 20.74 5.06 23.95
C ALA A 569 19.86 5.87 24.93
N PRO A 570 19.61 7.16 24.66
CA PRO A 570 18.61 7.95 25.36
C PRO A 570 17.26 7.21 25.41
N GLU A 571 16.53 7.41 26.53
CA GLU A 571 15.22 6.77 26.74
C GLU A 571 14.29 6.96 25.54
N GLY A 572 13.69 5.88 25.09
CA GLY A 572 12.75 5.87 23.96
C GLY A 572 13.37 5.98 22.57
N LEU A 573 14.70 6.14 22.43
CA LEU A 573 15.33 6.32 21.12
C LEU A 573 15.45 4.99 20.36
N THR A 574 15.87 3.93 21.02
CA THR A 574 15.97 2.59 20.44
C THR A 574 15.81 1.51 21.49
N SER A 575 15.22 0.38 21.14
CA SER A 575 15.16 -0.85 21.92
C SER A 575 16.36 -1.76 21.65
N ARG A 576 17.07 -1.52 20.55
CA ARG A 576 18.27 -2.24 20.08
C ARG A 576 19.46 -1.28 20.03
N PRO A 577 20.16 -1.10 21.17
CA PRO A 577 21.30 -0.18 21.22
C PRO A 577 22.46 -0.65 20.32
N PRO A 578 23.26 0.28 19.77
CA PRO A 578 24.44 -0.08 18.98
C PRO A 578 25.40 -0.98 19.75
N LEU A 579 25.84 -2.06 19.13
CA LEU A 579 26.82 -2.99 19.67
C LEU A 579 28.18 -2.76 19.01
N LEU A 580 29.19 -2.46 19.81
CA LEU A 580 30.59 -2.33 19.39
C LEU A 580 31.34 -3.64 19.54
N VAL A 581 32.08 -4.00 18.50
CA VAL A 581 33.22 -4.93 18.60
C VAL A 581 34.47 -4.20 18.16
N GLN A 582 35.47 -4.20 19.01
CA GLN A 582 36.83 -3.81 18.64
C GLN A 582 37.66 -5.07 18.39
N ALA A 583 38.17 -5.21 17.19
CA ALA A 583 38.91 -6.40 16.77
C ALA A 583 40.35 -6.03 16.35
N GLN A 584 41.31 -6.88 16.72
CA GLN A 584 42.65 -6.90 16.16
C GLN A 584 42.61 -7.78 14.89
N ILE A 585 42.86 -7.18 13.72
CA ILE A 585 42.91 -7.90 12.43
C ILE A 585 44.28 -7.59 11.81
N GLY A 586 45.15 -8.60 11.72
CA GLY A 586 46.56 -8.36 11.43
C GLY A 586 47.18 -7.46 12.48
N ASP A 587 47.85 -6.37 12.06
CA ASP A 587 48.42 -5.36 12.95
C ASP A 587 47.48 -4.18 13.26
N MET A 588 46.22 -4.24 12.76
CA MET A 588 45.26 -3.13 12.90
C MET A 588 44.25 -3.40 13.99
N LYS A 589 43.90 -2.36 14.73
CA LYS A 589 42.74 -2.28 15.61
C LYS A 589 41.60 -1.63 14.82
N ILE A 590 40.46 -2.27 14.73
CA ILE A 590 39.27 -1.79 14.02
C ILE A 590 38.09 -1.79 14.98
N SER A 591 37.35 -0.69 14.98
CA SER A 591 36.10 -0.54 15.74
C SER A 591 34.92 -0.69 14.81
N ILE A 592 33.95 -1.57 15.15
CA ILE A 592 32.80 -1.89 14.31
C ILE A 592 31.54 -1.74 15.14
N LEU A 593 30.64 -0.85 14.73
CA LEU A 593 29.32 -0.63 15.33
C LEU A 593 28.24 -1.28 14.49
N ASN A 594 27.58 -2.29 15.04
CA ASN A 594 26.42 -2.93 14.43
C ASN A 594 25.13 -2.30 14.95
N ASN A 595 24.19 -2.05 14.04
CA ASN A 595 22.97 -1.32 14.31
C ASN A 595 21.75 -2.01 13.68
N HIS A 596 20.60 -1.77 14.30
CA HIS A 596 19.32 -2.01 13.67
C HIS A 596 18.39 -0.85 14.03
N PHE A 597 18.13 0.06 13.07
CA PHE A 597 17.31 1.24 13.31
C PHE A 597 15.81 0.92 13.31
N THR A 598 15.03 1.92 13.73
CA THR A 598 13.56 1.81 13.74
C THR A 598 13.02 1.55 12.34
N SER A 599 12.16 0.53 12.20
CA SER A 599 11.51 0.17 10.93
C SER A 599 10.66 1.32 10.37
N MET A 600 10.47 1.31 9.05
CA MET A 600 9.56 2.19 8.33
C MET A 600 8.10 1.73 8.37
N SER A 601 7.76 0.63 9.03
CA SER A 601 6.41 0.05 9.09
C SER A 601 5.34 1.01 9.64
N GLY A 602 5.73 1.98 10.50
CA GLY A 602 4.86 3.06 10.95
C GLY A 602 4.72 4.23 9.96
N GLY A 603 5.17 4.08 8.71
CA GLY A 603 5.26 5.11 7.68
C GLY A 603 6.66 5.74 7.62
N GLU A 604 7.22 5.85 6.40
CA GLU A 604 8.56 6.37 6.17
C GLU A 604 8.78 7.75 6.81
N ALA A 605 7.91 8.71 6.45
CA ALA A 605 8.01 10.09 6.92
C ALA A 605 7.74 10.24 8.43
N ALA A 606 6.86 9.42 8.99
CA ALA A 606 6.51 9.46 10.41
C ALA A 606 7.65 8.95 11.30
N THR A 607 8.39 7.93 10.82
CA THR A 607 9.47 7.30 11.57
C THR A 607 10.87 7.87 11.28
N GLU A 608 11.06 8.61 10.18
CA GLU A 608 12.33 9.19 9.77
C GLU A 608 12.99 10.08 10.84
N PRO A 609 12.27 11.00 11.55
CA PRO A 609 12.89 11.80 12.59
C PRO A 609 13.56 10.97 13.70
N ARG A 610 12.99 9.79 14.00
CA ARG A 610 13.60 8.88 14.99
C ARG A 610 14.87 8.23 14.44
N ARG A 611 14.87 7.81 13.16
CA ARG A 611 16.07 7.28 12.50
C ARG A 611 17.18 8.33 12.38
N VAL A 612 16.84 9.60 12.09
CA VAL A 612 17.81 10.71 12.12
C VAL A 612 18.41 10.88 13.52
N ALA A 613 17.60 10.80 14.58
CA ALA A 613 18.09 10.88 15.95
C ALA A 613 18.96 9.66 16.32
N GLN A 614 18.64 8.46 15.83
CA GLN A 614 19.48 7.27 15.99
C GLN A 614 20.82 7.43 15.27
N ALA A 615 20.84 7.98 14.06
CA ALA A 615 22.06 8.29 13.32
C ALA A 615 22.91 9.33 14.03
N ALA A 616 22.31 10.40 14.55
CA ALA A 616 23.01 11.42 15.35
C ALA A 616 23.59 10.85 16.66
N TRP A 617 22.87 9.91 17.29
CA TRP A 617 23.39 9.20 18.45
C TRP A 617 24.60 8.33 18.09
N ASN A 618 24.54 7.57 17.00
CA ASN A 618 25.68 6.81 16.48
C ASN A 618 26.88 7.71 16.18
N ALA A 619 26.66 8.88 15.60
CA ALA A 619 27.73 9.86 15.36
C ALA A 619 28.42 10.33 16.67
N SER A 620 27.63 10.47 17.74
CA SER A 620 28.19 10.79 19.06
C SER A 620 29.04 9.66 19.63
N VAL A 621 28.50 8.41 19.56
CA VAL A 621 29.23 7.20 20.01
C VAL A 621 30.52 7.02 19.22
N MET A 622 30.46 7.18 17.90
CA MET A 622 31.63 7.16 17.03
C MET A 622 32.68 8.21 17.47
N GLY A 623 32.25 9.43 17.78
CA GLY A 623 33.15 10.50 18.28
C GLY A 623 33.86 10.13 19.58
N GLU A 624 33.19 9.45 20.51
CA GLU A 624 33.77 8.92 21.74
C GLU A 624 34.80 7.84 21.43
N ILE A 625 34.47 6.85 20.61
CA ILE A 625 35.38 5.77 20.21
C ILE A 625 36.65 6.32 19.55
N LEU A 626 36.52 7.24 18.60
CA LEU A 626 37.63 7.82 17.84
C LEU A 626 38.50 8.74 18.69
N THR A 627 37.99 9.26 19.82
CA THR A 627 38.79 10.03 20.76
C THR A 627 39.76 9.13 21.50
N ASP A 628 39.40 7.90 21.78
CA ASP A 628 40.21 6.93 22.51
C ASP A 628 41.00 5.99 21.59
N ASP A 629 40.77 6.05 20.28
CA ASP A 629 41.41 5.19 19.28
C ASP A 629 42.16 5.97 18.20
N GLU A 630 43.51 6.07 18.38
CA GLU A 630 44.39 6.74 17.43
C GLU A 630 44.47 6.06 16.03
N SER A 631 43.96 4.82 15.87
CA SER A 631 43.96 4.13 14.58
C SER A 631 43.05 4.81 13.54
N GLY A 632 41.97 5.41 14.02
CA GLY A 632 40.95 6.05 13.18
C GLY A 632 40.19 5.10 12.27
N LEU A 633 40.31 3.77 12.48
CA LEU A 633 39.65 2.74 11.65
C LEU A 633 38.35 2.34 12.31
N LEU A 634 37.24 2.85 11.78
CA LEU A 634 35.91 2.57 12.31
C LEU A 634 34.90 2.33 11.18
N ALA A 635 33.99 1.38 11.39
CA ALA A 635 32.83 1.11 10.57
C ALA A 635 31.54 1.23 11.40
N VAL A 636 30.50 1.83 10.81
CA VAL A 636 29.10 1.77 11.24
C VAL A 636 28.35 0.95 10.20
N MET A 637 27.72 -0.12 10.61
CA MET A 637 27.01 -1.01 9.70
C MET A 637 25.70 -1.52 10.31
N GLY A 638 24.84 -2.07 9.49
CA GLY A 638 23.58 -2.69 9.90
C GLY A 638 22.43 -2.41 8.94
N ASP A 639 21.28 -2.94 9.32
CA ASP A 639 19.99 -2.49 8.77
C ASP A 639 19.64 -1.14 9.41
N LEU A 640 19.89 -0.07 8.67
CA LEU A 640 19.58 1.28 9.13
C LEU A 640 18.17 1.73 8.79
N ASN A 641 17.35 0.83 8.18
CA ASN A 641 15.97 1.09 7.80
C ASN A 641 15.80 2.46 7.10
N SER A 642 16.76 2.83 6.29
CA SER A 642 16.86 4.13 5.64
C SER A 642 17.38 3.93 4.23
N PHE A 643 16.90 4.73 3.30
CA PHE A 643 17.40 4.65 1.92
C PHE A 643 18.79 5.28 1.79
N TYR A 644 19.52 4.90 0.76
CA TYR A 644 20.89 5.37 0.50
C TYR A 644 21.05 6.90 0.50
N ASP A 645 20.04 7.63 0.05
CA ASP A 645 19.99 9.10 -0.07
C ASP A 645 19.10 9.76 0.98
N ALA A 646 18.77 9.05 2.08
CA ALA A 646 17.88 9.55 3.12
C ALA A 646 18.62 10.33 4.22
N PRO A 647 17.94 11.26 4.93
CA PRO A 647 18.51 12.06 5.99
C PRO A 647 19.27 11.32 7.09
N PRO A 648 18.87 10.11 7.55
CA PRO A 648 19.66 9.36 8.52
C PRO A 648 21.06 8.99 8.00
N ILE A 649 21.17 8.62 6.73
CA ILE A 649 22.47 8.27 6.11
C ILE A 649 23.30 9.52 5.88
N ASP A 650 22.69 10.63 5.47
CA ASP A 650 23.38 11.93 5.36
C ASP A 650 23.91 12.42 6.72
N THR A 651 23.16 12.18 7.80
CA THR A 651 23.62 12.49 9.17
C THR A 651 24.94 11.75 9.51
N LEU A 652 25.09 10.50 9.10
CA LEU A 652 26.32 9.74 9.29
C LEU A 652 27.44 10.21 8.35
N ARG A 653 27.13 10.60 7.11
CA ARG A 653 28.09 11.22 6.18
C ARG A 653 28.59 12.57 6.70
N ASP A 654 27.69 13.40 7.21
CA ASP A 654 28.02 14.70 7.81
C ASP A 654 28.91 14.55 9.06
N ALA A 655 28.82 13.42 9.76
CA ALA A 655 29.71 13.06 10.86
C ALA A 655 31.08 12.58 10.38
N GLY A 656 31.36 12.52 9.08
CA GLY A 656 32.65 12.22 8.47
C GLY A 656 32.83 10.80 7.98
N LEU A 657 31.75 10.00 7.90
CA LEU A 657 31.81 8.66 7.32
C LEU A 657 31.61 8.70 5.79
N VAL A 658 32.21 7.73 5.12
CA VAL A 658 32.07 7.48 3.68
C VAL A 658 31.30 6.17 3.49
N HIS A 659 30.31 6.18 2.63
CA HIS A 659 29.54 4.98 2.33
C HIS A 659 30.28 4.09 1.32
N VAL A 660 30.43 2.80 1.62
CA VAL A 660 31.16 1.88 0.73
C VAL A 660 30.50 1.73 -0.65
N PHE A 661 29.18 1.97 -0.76
CA PHE A 661 28.45 1.92 -2.04
C PHE A 661 28.82 3.04 -3.01
N GLU A 662 29.65 4.02 -2.63
CA GLU A 662 30.22 4.97 -3.59
C GLU A 662 31.05 4.26 -4.67
N GLU A 663 31.59 3.08 -4.36
CA GLU A 663 32.31 2.24 -5.31
C GLU A 663 31.41 1.32 -6.16
N LEU A 664 30.10 1.27 -5.89
CA LEU A 664 29.13 0.53 -6.70
C LEU A 664 28.41 1.46 -7.68
N PRO A 665 28.14 0.99 -8.90
CA PRO A 665 27.25 1.71 -9.81
C PRO A 665 25.82 1.70 -9.24
N PRO A 666 25.00 2.74 -9.50
CA PRO A 666 23.67 2.86 -8.92
C PRO A 666 22.78 1.63 -9.15
N GLU A 667 22.87 1.02 -10.31
CA GLU A 667 22.10 -0.18 -10.71
C GLU A 667 22.51 -1.47 -9.98
N ALA A 668 23.54 -1.44 -9.16
CA ALA A 668 23.94 -2.56 -8.30
C ALA A 668 23.63 -2.30 -6.81
N ARG A 669 23.01 -1.17 -6.47
CA ARG A 669 22.77 -0.75 -5.09
C ARG A 669 21.38 -1.12 -4.62
N TYR A 670 21.15 -2.38 -4.27
CA TYR A 670 19.93 -2.79 -3.55
C TYR A 670 20.23 -3.94 -2.61
N THR A 671 19.49 -4.01 -1.51
CA THR A 671 19.57 -5.08 -0.52
C THR A 671 18.20 -5.64 -0.17
N TYR A 672 17.13 -4.99 -0.66
CA TYR A 672 15.75 -5.30 -0.30
C TYR A 672 14.80 -4.98 -1.46
N ILE A 673 13.70 -5.70 -1.57
CA ILE A 673 12.62 -5.38 -2.52
C ILE A 673 11.32 -5.18 -1.74
N TYR A 674 10.67 -4.04 -1.93
CA TYR A 674 9.38 -3.72 -1.33
C TYR A 674 8.40 -3.25 -2.39
N GLU A 675 7.20 -3.84 -2.42
CA GLU A 675 6.16 -3.53 -3.41
C GLU A 675 6.71 -3.51 -4.86
N GLY A 676 7.49 -4.51 -5.21
CA GLY A 676 8.07 -4.63 -6.53
C GLY A 676 9.27 -3.73 -6.84
N ARG A 677 9.73 -2.92 -5.87
CA ARG A 677 10.80 -1.92 -6.08
C ARG A 677 12.03 -2.21 -5.24
N SER A 678 13.18 -2.24 -5.89
CA SER A 678 14.47 -2.45 -5.25
C SER A 678 14.96 -1.21 -4.54
N GLN A 679 15.52 -1.39 -3.34
CA GLN A 679 15.98 -0.31 -2.46
C GLN A 679 17.11 -0.78 -1.56
N VAL A 680 17.81 0.18 -0.94
CA VAL A 680 18.89 -0.05 0.02
C VAL A 680 18.36 0.17 1.42
N LEU A 681 18.51 -0.80 2.31
CA LEU A 681 18.22 -0.67 3.75
C LEU A 681 19.43 -1.05 4.61
N ASP A 682 20.33 -1.88 4.08
CA ASP A 682 21.53 -2.38 4.75
C ASP A 682 22.75 -1.59 4.30
N HIS A 683 23.52 -1.11 5.25
CA HIS A 683 24.58 -0.13 5.01
C HIS A 683 25.88 -0.51 5.68
N ILE A 684 27.01 -0.14 5.05
CA ILE A 684 28.33 -0.06 5.66
C ILE A 684 28.88 1.32 5.36
N LEU A 685 29.10 2.13 6.41
CA LEU A 685 29.76 3.42 6.32
C LEU A 685 31.05 3.37 7.14
N VAL A 686 32.12 3.89 6.60
CA VAL A 686 33.46 3.77 7.20
C VAL A 686 34.14 5.13 7.32
N THR A 687 35.09 5.24 8.24
CA THR A 687 35.97 6.40 8.28
C THR A 687 36.82 6.52 7.00
N PRO A 688 37.25 7.74 6.60
CA PRO A 688 38.10 7.91 5.43
C PRO A 688 39.39 7.05 5.47
N ALA A 689 39.96 6.87 6.64
CA ALA A 689 41.16 6.03 6.83
C ALA A 689 40.88 4.54 6.54
N LEU A 690 39.68 4.06 6.82
CA LEU A 690 39.27 2.70 6.49
C LEU A 690 38.85 2.61 5.01
N MET A 691 38.21 3.66 4.45
CA MET A 691 37.82 3.74 3.04
C MET A 691 39.04 3.67 2.09
N GLU A 692 40.19 4.28 2.47
CA GLU A 692 41.44 4.19 1.71
C GLU A 692 41.95 2.75 1.55
N ARG A 693 41.46 1.82 2.35
CA ARG A 693 41.81 0.39 2.30
C ARG A 693 40.79 -0.47 1.59
N LEU A 694 39.64 0.10 1.20
CA LEU A 694 38.61 -0.65 0.52
C LEU A 694 39.13 -1.17 -0.82
N THR A 695 39.03 -2.47 -1.04
CA THR A 695 39.43 -3.13 -2.31
C THR A 695 38.24 -3.45 -3.18
N ARG A 696 37.13 -3.82 -2.57
CA ARG A 696 35.86 -4.08 -3.26
C ARG A 696 34.70 -4.08 -2.29
N VAL A 697 33.50 -3.84 -2.81
CA VAL A 697 32.22 -4.06 -2.12
C VAL A 697 31.33 -4.90 -3.01
N GLU A 698 30.66 -5.86 -2.41
CA GLU A 698 29.80 -6.81 -3.11
C GLU A 698 28.51 -6.99 -2.29
N ILE A 699 27.38 -7.09 -2.99
CA ILE A 699 26.09 -7.47 -2.38
C ILE A 699 25.81 -8.90 -2.85
N LEU A 700 25.58 -9.79 -1.89
CA LEU A 700 25.30 -11.19 -2.18
C LEU A 700 23.80 -11.38 -2.42
N HIS A 701 23.35 -11.24 -3.67
CA HIS A 701 21.94 -11.38 -4.04
C HIS A 701 21.51 -12.86 -3.98
N VAL A 702 21.13 -13.31 -2.80
CA VAL A 702 20.63 -14.67 -2.52
C VAL A 702 19.27 -14.66 -1.81
N ASN A 703 18.76 -13.50 -1.45
CA ASN A 703 17.54 -13.35 -0.65
C ASN A 703 16.47 -12.55 -1.41
N ALA A 704 16.69 -11.25 -1.60
CA ALA A 704 15.68 -10.31 -2.11
C ALA A 704 15.10 -10.71 -3.49
N ASP A 705 15.85 -11.44 -4.30
CA ASP A 705 15.45 -11.87 -5.65
C ASP A 705 14.79 -13.26 -5.69
N TYR A 706 14.67 -13.93 -4.55
CA TYR A 706 14.21 -15.32 -4.50
C TYR A 706 12.91 -15.45 -3.69
N ALA A 707 12.02 -16.30 -4.18
CA ALA A 707 10.82 -16.70 -3.47
C ALA A 707 11.14 -17.60 -2.28
N LEU A 708 10.15 -17.80 -1.39
CA LEU A 708 10.24 -18.69 -0.24
C LEU A 708 10.83 -20.06 -0.64
N PRO A 709 11.74 -20.64 0.17
CA PRO A 709 12.37 -21.90 -0.13
C PRO A 709 11.44 -23.10 0.15
N ALA A 710 11.86 -24.29 -0.27
CA ALA A 710 11.27 -25.53 0.23
C ALA A 710 11.61 -25.73 1.72
N PRO A 711 10.76 -26.44 2.50
CA PRO A 711 10.94 -26.58 3.95
C PRO A 711 12.30 -27.22 4.37
N ASP A 712 12.88 -28.03 3.53
CA ASP A 712 14.15 -28.76 3.76
C ASP A 712 15.33 -28.16 2.99
N ASP A 713 15.15 -27.01 2.33
CA ASP A 713 16.21 -26.34 1.59
C ASP A 713 17.22 -25.70 2.54
N THR A 714 18.45 -26.19 2.51
CA THR A 714 19.58 -25.64 3.28
C THR A 714 20.52 -24.76 2.43
N SER A 715 20.17 -24.50 1.17
CA SER A 715 20.93 -23.57 0.33
C SER A 715 20.92 -22.14 0.91
N PRO A 716 21.82 -21.24 0.52
CA PRO A 716 21.79 -19.86 0.99
C PRO A 716 20.62 -19.04 0.45
N LEU A 717 19.81 -19.60 -0.46
CA LEU A 717 18.70 -18.84 -1.08
C LEU A 717 17.56 -18.55 -0.12
N HIS A 718 17.15 -17.30 -0.05
CA HIS A 718 15.99 -16.81 0.70
C HIS A 718 15.94 -17.28 2.15
N LYS A 719 16.97 -16.94 2.95
CA LYS A 719 16.91 -17.05 4.40
C LYS A 719 16.21 -15.82 5.01
N SER A 720 16.26 -14.72 4.33
CA SER A 720 15.77 -13.40 4.72
C SER A 720 15.22 -12.69 3.49
N ASP A 721 14.51 -11.59 3.69
CA ASP A 721 14.14 -10.62 2.66
C ASP A 721 15.26 -9.60 2.38
N HIS A 722 16.34 -9.59 3.18
CA HIS A 722 17.51 -8.75 3.01
C HIS A 722 18.72 -9.49 2.43
N ASP A 723 19.43 -8.87 1.50
CA ASP A 723 20.69 -9.38 0.94
C ASP A 723 21.90 -8.96 1.78
N PRO A 724 22.87 -9.86 2.04
CA PRO A 724 24.09 -9.50 2.72
C PRO A 724 24.97 -8.52 1.95
N VAL A 725 25.51 -7.52 2.65
CA VAL A 725 26.51 -6.58 2.12
C VAL A 725 27.88 -6.93 2.65
N VAL A 726 28.86 -7.08 1.77
CA VAL A 726 30.25 -7.41 2.11
C VAL A 726 31.20 -6.35 1.59
N ALA A 727 31.94 -5.71 2.50
CA ALA A 727 33.02 -4.79 2.16
C ALA A 727 34.38 -5.45 2.47
N VAL A 728 35.29 -5.48 1.53
CA VAL A 728 36.61 -6.13 1.61
C VAL A 728 37.69 -5.06 1.62
N PHE A 729 38.62 -5.18 2.54
CA PHE A 729 39.67 -4.21 2.80
C PHE A 729 41.04 -4.87 2.76
N SER A 730 42.08 -4.09 2.38
CA SER A 730 43.47 -4.50 2.43
C SER A 730 44.06 -4.40 3.83
N LEU A 731 44.83 -5.40 4.28
CA LEU A 731 45.66 -5.35 5.49
C LEU A 731 46.86 -4.40 5.32
N THR A 732 47.28 -4.17 4.09
CA THR A 732 48.34 -3.23 3.76
C THR A 732 47.76 -1.90 3.25
N PRO A 733 48.41 -0.75 3.53
CA PRO A 733 47.95 0.55 3.05
C PRO A 733 47.89 0.63 1.54
#